data_6b57ae25a45ff7505c2edf6ec6e78a68
#
_entry.id   6b57ae25a45ff7505c2edf6ec6e78a68
#
_cell.length_a   1.000
_cell.length_b   1.000
_cell.length_c   1.000
_cell.angle_alpha   90.00
_cell.angle_beta   90.00
_cell.angle_gamma   90.00
#
_symmetry.space_group_name_H-M   'P 1'
#
loop_
_entity.id
_entity.type
_entity.pdbx_description
1 polymer ?
#
loop_
_entity_poly.entity_id
_entity_poly.type
_entity_poly.pdbx_seq_one_letter_code
_entity_poly.pdbx_strand_id
1 'polypeptide(L)'
;MDKKQEHHESSTPDVSRRKFLGSSAMAGLAGATLGLAGCNKGEQGASPAQSAPAKAAATEAGDAHEIKPGQLDEYYGLWSGGHSGDVRVLGLPSGRMIKRIPVFTPDPLTGWGTTNESKAIMGTKPDGSPLYHVGDTHHVHGSYADGTYDGKYGWVNDKLNARLGRLRLDIFECDKIVDIPNVQGFHGIFPDKRDPVDANINRTTRVFCGAEFAIPLPNNGKTSDDPATYHSLFTCVDAESMEVRWQVLIDGNCDLVATSYDGAFTATNQYNTEMGVHYQDMMSAEKDACCFFHVARIEEAVKAGKFKTYGDSKVPVVDGTKEANKDPKTALTAYVPVPKNPHGVNASPDGKYFICAGKLSPTTTTIDLAKMHEWFDGKLDNINKTIVAEVEVGLGPLHTAFDGRGNAYTTLFLDSQVVKWNIDAAIKFFAGDKNSKYVVDRIDVHYQPGHINASMSETKEADGKYLNVGCKFSKDRYLPVGPLHPENEQLIDISGEKMRLIREDPAWPEPHDFIIFRRDIIKAKQVYSLDDFPLATKKAEDSGVERKGNKVTVRIASYAPQYQLQEFKLKKGDEVTIILTNLDNVEDLTHGFGIEKYDIQFIVNPQETKSVTFKADKVGVFWIYCTHFCHALHLEMRSRMIVEA
;
A
#
# COMPACT_ATOMS: atom_id res chain seq x y z
N MET A 1 -7.11 -57.28 39.13
CA MET A 1 -6.08 -57.64 38.16
C MET A 1 -6.13 -56.60 37.05
N ASP A 2 -5.35 -55.56 37.25
CA ASP A 2 -5.28 -54.39 36.40
C ASP A 2 -4.36 -54.67 35.20
N LYS A 3 -4.83 -54.35 33.98
CA LYS A 3 -3.97 -54.20 32.81
C LYS A 3 -3.95 -52.73 32.46
N LYS A 4 -2.82 -52.07 32.73
CA LYS A 4 -2.45 -50.78 32.20
C LYS A 4 -2.23 -50.93 30.67
N GLN A 5 -2.94 -50.13 29.88
CA GLN A 5 -2.58 -49.84 28.49
C GLN A 5 -1.64 -48.65 28.48
N GLU A 6 -0.44 -48.85 27.99
CA GLU A 6 0.52 -47.78 27.68
C GLU A 6 0.13 -47.16 26.34
N HIS A 7 -0.14 -45.86 26.39
CA HIS A 7 -0.25 -45.02 25.17
C HIS A 7 1.17 -44.69 24.69
N HIS A 8 1.54 -45.24 23.53
CA HIS A 8 2.67 -44.74 22.78
C HIS A 8 2.27 -43.42 22.07
N GLU A 9 2.76 -42.31 22.59
CA GLU A 9 2.82 -41.06 21.84
C GLU A 9 3.86 -41.21 20.72
N SER A 10 3.41 -41.22 19.49
CA SER A 10 4.28 -41.07 18.32
C SER A 10 4.64 -39.60 18.14
N SER A 11 5.79 -39.19 18.63
CA SER A 11 6.37 -37.89 18.30
C SER A 11 6.79 -37.88 16.83
N THR A 12 6.01 -37.22 15.98
CA THR A 12 6.47 -36.84 14.65
C THR A 12 7.57 -35.79 14.78
N PRO A 13 8.72 -35.92 14.12
CA PRO A 13 9.78 -34.92 14.23
C PRO A 13 9.38 -33.65 13.46
N ASP A 14 9.44 -32.53 14.13
CA ASP A 14 9.33 -31.19 13.57
C ASP A 14 10.53 -30.91 12.64
N VAL A 15 10.34 -31.11 11.34
CA VAL A 15 11.36 -30.89 10.32
C VAL A 15 11.05 -29.59 9.58
N SER A 16 11.56 -28.47 10.08
CA SER A 16 11.46 -27.21 9.34
C SER A 16 12.24 -27.28 8.01
N ARG A 17 11.77 -26.59 6.97
CA ARG A 17 12.38 -26.51 5.64
C ARG A 17 13.88 -26.19 5.68
N ARG A 18 14.32 -25.38 6.64
CA ARG A 18 15.74 -25.04 6.86
C ARG A 18 16.60 -26.25 7.24
N LYS A 19 16.05 -27.19 8.02
CA LYS A 19 16.78 -28.43 8.37
C LYS A 19 16.85 -29.40 7.19
N PHE A 20 15.80 -29.46 6.36
CA PHE A 20 15.76 -30.33 5.18
C PHE A 20 16.76 -29.90 4.10
N LEU A 21 16.89 -28.61 3.80
CA LEU A 21 17.85 -28.08 2.84
C LEU A 21 19.32 -28.21 3.30
N GLY A 22 19.57 -28.09 4.60
CA GLY A 22 20.91 -28.31 5.17
C GLY A 22 21.41 -29.74 5.07
N SER A 23 20.51 -30.73 5.13
CA SER A 23 20.86 -32.16 5.04
C SER A 23 21.13 -32.63 3.62
N SER A 24 20.53 -32.00 2.61
CA SER A 24 20.71 -32.36 1.20
C SER A 24 21.98 -31.78 0.58
N ALA A 25 22.55 -30.73 1.13
CA ALA A 25 23.76 -30.09 0.60
C ALA A 25 25.07 -30.79 0.99
N MET A 26 25.04 -31.71 1.95
CA MET A 26 26.28 -32.43 2.41
C MET A 26 26.51 -33.78 1.72
N ALA A 27 25.59 -34.27 0.90
CA ALA A 27 25.76 -35.55 0.20
C ALA A 27 26.38 -35.45 -1.21
N GLY A 28 26.67 -34.24 -1.71
CA GLY A 28 27.08 -33.99 -3.09
C GLY A 28 28.57 -33.64 -3.34
N LEU A 29 29.42 -33.63 -2.32
CA LEU A 29 30.81 -33.14 -2.44
C LEU A 29 31.89 -34.18 -2.09
N ALA A 30 31.71 -35.43 -2.50
CA ALA A 30 32.77 -36.43 -2.43
C ALA A 30 32.88 -37.17 -3.78
N GLY A 31 33.59 -36.61 -4.70
CA GLY A 31 33.97 -37.32 -5.90
C GLY A 31 34.22 -36.44 -7.13
N ALA A 32 35.36 -35.79 -7.22
CA ALA A 32 36.09 -35.53 -8.47
C ALA A 32 37.39 -34.71 -8.19
N THR A 33 38.44 -35.39 -7.76
CA THR A 33 39.79 -34.92 -7.97
C THR A 33 40.55 -36.03 -8.68
N LEU A 34 40.73 -35.90 -9.98
CA LEU A 34 41.79 -36.57 -10.73
C LEU A 34 42.09 -35.79 -12.02
N GLY A 35 43.19 -35.14 -12.01
CA GLY A 35 44.25 -35.10 -12.97
C GLY A 35 44.01 -34.51 -14.37
N LEU A 36 44.75 -33.48 -14.66
CA LEU A 36 45.53 -33.42 -15.92
C LEU A 36 46.69 -32.44 -15.73
N ALA A 37 47.86 -33.03 -15.72
CA ALA A 37 49.14 -32.32 -15.88
C ALA A 37 49.48 -32.24 -17.37
N GLY A 38 50.09 -31.16 -17.82
CA GLY A 38 50.65 -31.11 -19.19
C GLY A 38 51.16 -29.74 -19.58
N CYS A 39 52.43 -29.47 -19.30
CA CYS A 39 53.49 -28.78 -20.08
C CYS A 39 53.11 -27.69 -21.11
N ASN A 40 53.74 -26.50 -21.07
CA ASN A 40 55.13 -26.26 -21.46
C ASN A 40 55.55 -24.78 -21.41
N LYS A 41 56.76 -24.56 -20.97
CA LYS A 41 57.88 -23.63 -21.24
C LYS A 41 57.72 -22.31 -22.01
N GLY A 42 58.42 -21.32 -21.47
CA GLY A 42 59.10 -20.23 -22.20
C GLY A 42 59.17 -18.93 -21.41
N GLU A 43 60.21 -18.73 -20.61
CA GLU A 43 61.31 -17.71 -20.55
C GLU A 43 60.83 -16.24 -20.81
N GLN A 44 61.17 -15.27 -20.01
CA GLN A 44 62.27 -14.71 -19.28
C GLN A 44 61.84 -13.37 -18.60
N GLY A 45 62.25 -13.19 -17.36
CA GLY A 45 62.99 -12.04 -16.90
C GLY A 45 62.24 -10.70 -16.59
N ALA A 46 61.88 -10.49 -15.32
CA ALA A 46 62.03 -9.20 -14.66
C ALA A 46 62.08 -9.37 -13.14
N SER A 47 63.03 -8.68 -12.53
CA SER A 47 63.39 -8.72 -11.09
C SER A 47 62.23 -8.38 -10.14
N PRO A 48 62.25 -8.89 -8.91
CA PRO A 48 61.18 -8.70 -7.94
C PRO A 48 61.24 -7.31 -7.31
N ALA A 49 60.15 -6.56 -7.47
CA ALA A 49 59.88 -5.42 -6.61
C ALA A 49 59.51 -5.92 -5.22
N GLN A 50 60.20 -5.44 -4.19
CA GLN A 50 59.89 -5.69 -2.80
C GLN A 50 58.48 -5.26 -2.49
N SER A 51 57.63 -6.22 -2.14
CA SER A 51 56.31 -5.97 -1.59
C SER A 51 56.43 -5.41 -0.17
N ALA A 52 55.97 -4.19 0.04
CA ALA A 52 55.74 -3.65 1.37
C ALA A 52 54.78 -4.57 2.14
N PRO A 53 54.92 -4.69 3.47
CA PRO A 53 54.04 -5.53 4.26
C PRO A 53 52.59 -5.01 4.12
N ALA A 54 51.72 -5.92 3.72
CA ALA A 54 50.28 -5.65 3.71
C ALA A 54 49.86 -5.17 5.10
N LYS A 55 49.38 -3.94 5.19
CA LYS A 55 48.62 -3.51 6.35
C LYS A 55 47.52 -4.52 6.56
N ALA A 56 47.48 -5.13 7.75
CA ALA A 56 46.33 -5.92 8.18
C ALA A 56 45.05 -5.10 7.91
N ALA A 57 44.18 -5.65 7.07
CA ALA A 57 42.89 -5.06 6.85
C ALA A 57 42.22 -4.94 8.21
N ALA A 58 41.96 -3.70 8.63
CA ALA A 58 41.03 -3.46 9.71
C ALA A 58 39.75 -4.20 9.30
N THR A 59 39.28 -5.09 10.14
CA THR A 59 37.94 -5.65 10.02
C THR A 59 37.00 -4.46 9.97
N GLU A 60 36.48 -4.13 8.78
CA GLU A 60 35.45 -3.13 8.63
C GLU A 60 34.33 -3.53 9.58
N ALA A 61 34.02 -2.68 10.54
CA ALA A 61 32.80 -2.77 11.27
C ALA A 61 31.68 -2.76 10.21
N GLY A 62 30.95 -3.87 10.07
CA GLY A 62 29.90 -3.98 9.05
C GLY A 62 28.99 -2.77 9.13
N ASP A 63 28.49 -2.31 7.98
CA ASP A 63 27.58 -1.17 7.93
C ASP A 63 26.40 -1.47 8.89
N ALA A 64 26.09 -0.53 9.77
CA ALA A 64 24.99 -0.64 10.74
C ALA A 64 23.62 -0.92 10.08
N HIS A 65 23.52 -0.71 8.77
CA HIS A 65 22.32 -0.90 7.96
C HIS A 65 22.37 -2.18 7.10
N GLU A 66 23.46 -2.96 7.17
CA GLU A 66 23.59 -4.22 6.45
C GLU A 66 22.70 -5.30 7.10
N ILE A 67 21.80 -5.87 6.31
CA ILE A 67 21.02 -7.05 6.69
C ILE A 67 21.62 -8.29 6.01
N LYS A 68 22.29 -9.12 6.79
CA LYS A 68 22.97 -10.32 6.28
C LYS A 68 21.99 -11.40 5.84
N PRO A 69 22.40 -12.34 4.97
CA PRO A 69 21.59 -13.50 4.62
C PRO A 69 21.06 -14.23 5.87
N GLY A 70 19.75 -14.52 5.89
CA GLY A 70 19.08 -15.17 7.02
C GLY A 70 18.65 -14.24 8.15
N GLN A 71 19.01 -12.96 8.09
CA GLN A 71 18.49 -11.94 8.99
C GLN A 71 17.23 -11.30 8.43
N LEU A 72 16.33 -10.91 9.32
CA LEU A 72 15.09 -10.21 8.99
C LEU A 72 15.31 -8.70 9.08
N ASP A 73 14.70 -7.98 8.17
CA ASP A 73 14.59 -6.53 8.24
C ASP A 73 13.85 -6.08 9.51
N GLU A 74 14.11 -4.87 9.97
CA GLU A 74 13.50 -4.31 11.17
C GLU A 74 12.10 -3.78 10.88
N TYR A 75 11.90 -3.24 9.68
CA TYR A 75 10.64 -2.66 9.23
C TYR A 75 10.11 -3.36 7.99
N TYR A 76 8.80 -3.31 7.83
CA TYR A 76 8.14 -3.48 6.55
C TYR A 76 7.72 -2.12 6.01
N GLY A 77 7.94 -1.91 4.72
CA GLY A 77 7.40 -0.80 3.98
C GLY A 77 6.29 -1.29 3.04
N LEU A 78 5.19 -0.56 2.99
CA LEU A 78 4.18 -0.74 1.94
C LEU A 78 4.34 0.39 0.94
N TRP A 79 4.66 0.06 -0.30
CA TRP A 79 4.81 0.98 -1.43
C TRP A 79 3.63 0.82 -2.39
N SER A 80 2.97 1.90 -2.73
CA SER A 80 2.02 1.87 -3.84
C SER A 80 2.76 1.59 -5.15
N GLY A 81 2.18 0.75 -6.00
CA GLY A 81 2.82 0.32 -7.26
C GLY A 81 2.54 1.24 -8.44
N GLY A 82 1.84 2.35 -8.26
CA GLY A 82 1.44 3.23 -9.35
C GLY A 82 0.64 2.48 -10.42
N HIS A 83 1.06 2.62 -11.66
CA HIS A 83 0.35 2.07 -12.83
C HIS A 83 0.30 0.53 -12.90
N SER A 84 1.03 -0.19 -12.04
CA SER A 84 0.88 -1.65 -11.93
C SER A 84 -0.35 -2.09 -11.13
N GLY A 85 -1.01 -1.16 -10.42
CA GLY A 85 -2.25 -1.43 -9.68
C GLY A 85 -2.06 -2.38 -8.49
N ASP A 86 -0.84 -2.45 -7.94
CA ASP A 86 -0.47 -3.32 -6.82
C ASP A 86 0.09 -2.52 -5.64
N VAL A 87 0.35 -3.22 -4.54
CA VAL A 87 1.13 -2.73 -3.41
C VAL A 87 2.31 -3.67 -3.18
N ARG A 88 3.48 -3.11 -2.91
CA ARG A 88 4.72 -3.85 -2.68
C ARG A 88 5.08 -3.83 -1.21
N VAL A 89 5.49 -4.98 -0.69
CA VAL A 89 6.02 -5.13 0.66
C VAL A 89 7.53 -5.18 0.57
N LEU A 90 8.19 -4.19 1.12
CA LEU A 90 9.65 -4.08 1.15
C LEU A 90 10.17 -4.27 2.58
N GLY A 91 11.32 -4.92 2.71
CA GLY A 91 12.07 -4.98 3.96
C GLY A 91 12.98 -3.75 4.07
N LEU A 92 12.99 -3.07 5.21
CA LEU A 92 13.90 -1.97 5.47
C LEU A 92 14.79 -2.28 6.68
N PRO A 93 16.10 -1.97 6.58
CA PRO A 93 16.78 -1.11 5.61
C PRO A 93 17.25 -1.80 4.32
N SER A 94 17.07 -3.11 4.13
CA SER A 94 17.67 -3.83 2.99
C SER A 94 17.13 -3.45 1.61
N GLY A 95 15.89 -2.93 1.51
CA GLY A 95 15.20 -2.69 0.25
C GLY A 95 14.73 -3.94 -0.49
N ARG A 96 14.79 -5.10 0.16
CA ARG A 96 14.33 -6.35 -0.46
C ARG A 96 12.82 -6.31 -0.71
N MET A 97 12.42 -6.53 -1.95
CA MET A 97 11.01 -6.77 -2.25
C MET A 97 10.62 -8.16 -1.74
N ILE A 98 9.77 -8.18 -0.70
CA ILE A 98 9.36 -9.41 0.00
C ILE A 98 8.14 -10.01 -0.66
N LYS A 99 7.15 -9.16 -0.98
CA LYS A 99 5.89 -9.60 -1.59
C LYS A 99 5.30 -8.47 -2.45
N ARG A 100 4.57 -8.85 -3.48
CA ARG A 100 3.69 -7.98 -4.24
C ARG A 100 2.24 -8.39 -3.97
N ILE A 101 1.39 -7.43 -3.65
CA ILE A 101 -0.03 -7.63 -3.38
C ILE A 101 -0.79 -7.06 -4.57
N PRO A 102 -1.34 -7.88 -5.46
CA PRO A 102 -2.19 -7.39 -6.53
C PRO A 102 -3.50 -6.88 -5.95
N VAL A 103 -4.00 -5.77 -6.48
CA VAL A 103 -5.23 -5.13 -5.99
C VAL A 103 -6.16 -4.82 -7.15
N PHE A 104 -5.80 -3.87 -8.02
CA PHE A 104 -6.70 -3.34 -9.06
C PHE A 104 -6.45 -3.91 -10.45
N THR A 105 -5.34 -4.59 -10.64
CA THR A 105 -4.91 -5.17 -11.92
C THR A 105 -4.83 -6.68 -11.79
N PRO A 106 -5.34 -7.47 -12.75
CA PRO A 106 -5.16 -8.91 -12.75
C PRO A 106 -3.68 -9.30 -12.69
N ASP A 107 -3.37 -10.32 -11.91
CA ASP A 107 -2.02 -10.83 -11.74
C ASP A 107 -1.92 -12.32 -12.01
N PRO A 108 -1.25 -12.72 -13.10
CA PRO A 108 -1.13 -14.14 -13.45
C PRO A 108 -0.27 -14.94 -12.47
N LEU A 109 0.67 -14.30 -11.75
CA LEU A 109 1.53 -15.00 -10.79
C LEU A 109 0.73 -15.63 -9.65
N THR A 110 -0.19 -14.88 -9.06
CA THR A 110 -1.02 -15.33 -7.93
C THR A 110 -2.38 -15.91 -8.36
N GLY A 111 -2.79 -15.63 -9.60
CA GLY A 111 -4.12 -15.93 -10.11
C GLY A 111 -5.18 -14.90 -9.71
N TRP A 112 -4.75 -13.72 -9.26
CA TRP A 112 -5.65 -12.60 -8.99
C TRP A 112 -6.35 -12.16 -10.27
N GLY A 113 -7.70 -12.11 -10.25
CA GLY A 113 -8.53 -11.92 -11.44
C GLY A 113 -8.80 -13.20 -12.25
N THR A 114 -8.21 -14.35 -11.89
CA THR A 114 -8.46 -15.66 -12.52
C THR A 114 -9.34 -16.54 -11.64
N THR A 115 -9.07 -16.60 -10.34
CA THR A 115 -9.86 -17.41 -9.39
C THR A 115 -11.23 -16.79 -9.13
N ASN A 116 -12.22 -17.62 -8.78
CA ASN A 116 -13.57 -17.16 -8.48
C ASN A 116 -13.60 -16.20 -7.29
N GLU A 117 -12.76 -16.46 -6.29
CA GLU A 117 -12.61 -15.63 -5.08
C GLU A 117 -12.10 -14.23 -5.42
N SER A 118 -11.02 -14.14 -6.21
CA SER A 118 -10.46 -12.85 -6.62
C SER A 118 -11.38 -12.09 -7.58
N LYS A 119 -12.07 -12.80 -8.47
CA LYS A 119 -13.10 -12.20 -9.36
C LYS A 119 -14.26 -11.58 -8.56
N ALA A 120 -14.67 -12.23 -7.47
CA ALA A 120 -15.71 -11.69 -6.60
C ALA A 120 -15.28 -10.38 -5.92
N ILE A 121 -13.99 -10.22 -5.61
CA ILE A 121 -13.43 -8.99 -4.99
C ILE A 121 -13.22 -7.90 -6.04
N MET A 122 -12.60 -8.23 -7.18
CA MET A 122 -12.30 -7.26 -8.23
C MET A 122 -13.52 -6.75 -8.99
N GLY A 123 -14.59 -7.56 -9.00
CA GLY A 123 -15.73 -7.36 -9.88
C GLY A 123 -15.50 -7.88 -11.30
N THR A 124 -16.57 -8.30 -11.94
CA THR A 124 -16.54 -8.85 -13.31
C THR A 124 -17.63 -8.23 -14.17
N LYS A 125 -17.38 -8.19 -15.48
CA LYS A 125 -18.38 -7.90 -16.50
C LYS A 125 -19.32 -9.11 -16.69
N PRO A 126 -20.46 -8.94 -17.39
CA PRO A 126 -21.39 -10.03 -17.64
C PRO A 126 -20.78 -11.25 -18.37
N ASP A 127 -19.71 -11.05 -19.12
CA ASP A 127 -18.98 -12.11 -19.82
C ASP A 127 -17.95 -12.84 -18.93
N GLY A 128 -17.83 -12.45 -17.66
CA GLY A 128 -16.90 -13.03 -16.70
C GLY A 128 -15.46 -12.49 -16.78
N SER A 129 -15.19 -11.54 -17.66
CA SER A 129 -13.90 -10.82 -17.69
C SER A 129 -13.81 -9.83 -16.50
N PRO A 130 -12.60 -9.44 -16.06
CA PRO A 130 -12.42 -8.42 -15.04
C PRO A 130 -13.17 -7.14 -15.37
N LEU A 131 -13.77 -6.49 -14.36
CA LEU A 131 -14.45 -5.21 -14.55
C LEU A 131 -13.50 -4.16 -15.13
N TYR A 132 -12.28 -4.13 -14.60
CA TYR A 132 -11.17 -3.31 -15.09
C TYR A 132 -9.91 -4.15 -15.26
N HIS A 133 -9.07 -3.80 -16.24
CA HIS A 133 -7.79 -4.46 -16.52
C HIS A 133 -6.58 -3.67 -16.05
N VAL A 134 -6.81 -2.42 -15.65
CA VAL A 134 -5.78 -1.48 -15.22
C VAL A 134 -6.18 -0.82 -13.91
N GLY A 135 -5.21 -0.38 -13.16
CA GLY A 135 -5.37 0.41 -11.97
C GLY A 135 -4.21 1.37 -11.82
N ASP A 136 -4.37 2.36 -10.94
CA ASP A 136 -3.37 3.37 -10.66
C ASP A 136 -3.35 3.62 -9.15
N THR A 137 -2.48 2.88 -8.45
CA THR A 137 -2.36 2.97 -7.00
C THR A 137 -1.52 4.18 -6.61
N HIS A 138 -2.02 5.02 -5.71
CA HIS A 138 -1.33 6.22 -5.27
C HIS A 138 -1.01 6.17 -3.77
N HIS A 139 -2.00 6.32 -2.90
CA HIS A 139 -1.79 6.41 -1.46
C HIS A 139 -2.05 5.09 -0.76
N VAL A 140 -1.18 4.75 0.19
CA VAL A 140 -1.31 3.56 1.02
C VAL A 140 -1.17 3.94 2.49
N HIS A 141 -2.15 3.58 3.33
CA HIS A 141 -2.14 3.86 4.77
C HIS A 141 -2.62 2.67 5.58
N GLY A 142 -2.09 2.53 6.80
CA GLY A 142 -2.41 1.44 7.73
C GLY A 142 -3.49 1.78 8.74
N SER A 143 -4.14 0.75 9.30
CA SER A 143 -5.10 0.90 10.40
C SER A 143 -4.42 1.21 11.74
N TYR A 144 -5.18 1.86 12.62
CA TYR A 144 -4.73 2.33 13.93
C TYR A 144 -5.48 1.67 15.07
N ALA A 145 -4.77 1.49 16.20
CA ALA A 145 -5.32 1.34 17.53
C ALA A 145 -4.47 2.16 18.50
N ASP A 146 -5.10 2.87 19.44
CA ASP A 146 -4.43 3.71 20.46
C ASP A 146 -3.48 4.78 19.89
N GLY A 147 -3.69 5.19 18.64
CA GLY A 147 -2.91 6.22 17.93
C GLY A 147 -1.61 5.70 17.32
N THR A 148 -1.41 4.38 17.25
CA THR A 148 -0.33 3.71 16.52
C THR A 148 -0.87 2.69 15.54
N TYR A 149 -0.05 2.17 14.64
CA TYR A 149 -0.46 1.12 13.72
C TYR A 149 -0.77 -0.18 14.46
N ASP A 150 -1.87 -0.83 14.11
CA ASP A 150 -2.29 -2.12 14.70
C ASP A 150 -1.92 -3.36 13.86
N GLY A 151 -1.40 -3.14 12.67
CA GLY A 151 -0.95 -4.21 11.76
C GLY A 151 -2.06 -5.09 11.18
N LYS A 152 -3.33 -4.65 11.23
CA LYS A 152 -4.47 -5.44 10.73
C LYS A 152 -4.78 -5.20 9.27
N TYR A 153 -5.00 -3.92 8.93
CA TYR A 153 -5.43 -3.51 7.61
C TYR A 153 -4.51 -2.44 7.02
N GLY A 154 -4.45 -2.44 5.69
CA GLY A 154 -4.01 -1.32 4.88
C GLY A 154 -5.11 -0.94 3.90
N TRP A 155 -5.12 0.30 3.43
CA TRP A 155 -5.97 0.73 2.33
C TRP A 155 -5.12 1.36 1.25
N VAL A 156 -5.56 1.20 0.01
CA VAL A 156 -4.92 1.80 -1.15
C VAL A 156 -5.99 2.27 -2.13
N ASN A 157 -5.79 3.43 -2.73
CA ASN A 157 -6.71 3.97 -3.73
C ASN A 157 -6.30 3.59 -5.17
N ASP A 158 -7.28 3.61 -6.05
CA ASP A 158 -7.13 3.56 -7.51
C ASP A 158 -7.59 4.91 -8.09
N LYS A 159 -6.64 5.73 -8.50
CA LYS A 159 -6.92 7.06 -9.05
C LYS A 159 -7.68 6.98 -10.38
N LEU A 160 -7.36 6.00 -11.21
CA LEU A 160 -7.89 5.86 -12.55
C LEU A 160 -9.40 5.51 -12.56
N ASN A 161 -9.83 4.62 -11.67
CA ASN A 161 -11.21 4.10 -11.68
C ASN A 161 -12.00 4.46 -10.41
N ALA A 162 -11.49 5.36 -9.58
CA ALA A 162 -12.12 5.81 -8.35
C ALA A 162 -12.54 4.65 -7.42
N ARG A 163 -11.61 3.78 -7.07
CA ARG A 163 -11.83 2.62 -6.19
C ARG A 163 -10.94 2.69 -4.95
N LEU A 164 -11.43 2.13 -3.85
CA LEU A 164 -10.67 1.92 -2.63
C LEU A 164 -10.52 0.42 -2.38
N GLY A 165 -9.29 -0.07 -2.23
CA GLY A 165 -8.96 -1.44 -1.87
C GLY A 165 -8.54 -1.55 -0.41
N ARG A 166 -8.98 -2.62 0.28
CA ARG A 166 -8.52 -2.96 1.62
C ARG A 166 -7.59 -4.16 1.57
N LEU A 167 -6.48 -4.08 2.27
CA LEU A 167 -5.47 -5.12 2.41
C LEU A 167 -5.56 -5.72 3.80
N ARG A 168 -5.58 -7.03 3.91
CA ARG A 168 -5.33 -7.76 5.16
C ARG A 168 -3.83 -7.96 5.32
N LEU A 169 -3.24 -7.37 6.34
CA LEU A 169 -1.80 -7.44 6.55
C LEU A 169 -1.35 -8.76 7.19
N ASP A 170 -2.26 -9.49 7.84
CA ASP A 170 -1.96 -10.83 8.37
C ASP A 170 -1.72 -11.89 7.29
N ILE A 171 -2.15 -11.64 6.04
CA ILE A 171 -1.95 -12.53 4.89
C ILE A 171 -1.36 -11.79 3.68
N PHE A 172 -1.22 -10.47 3.75
CA PHE A 172 -0.79 -9.61 2.64
C PHE A 172 -1.56 -9.85 1.35
N GLU A 173 -2.89 -9.78 1.44
CA GLU A 173 -3.81 -9.92 0.31
C GLU A 173 -4.91 -8.87 0.37
N CYS A 174 -5.40 -8.45 -0.80
CA CYS A 174 -6.60 -7.62 -0.90
C CYS A 174 -7.84 -8.47 -0.60
N ASP A 175 -8.72 -8.00 0.29
CA ASP A 175 -9.95 -8.72 0.64
C ASP A 175 -11.23 -8.00 0.23
N LYS A 176 -11.18 -6.70 -0.04
CA LYS A 176 -12.33 -5.90 -0.48
C LYS A 176 -11.92 -4.76 -1.39
N ILE A 177 -12.76 -4.46 -2.36
CA ILE A 177 -12.68 -3.27 -3.23
C ILE A 177 -14.06 -2.63 -3.28
N VAL A 178 -14.11 -1.31 -3.17
CA VAL A 178 -15.34 -0.52 -3.33
C VAL A 178 -15.16 0.57 -4.37
N ASP A 179 -16.17 0.74 -5.25
CA ASP A 179 -16.23 1.86 -6.18
C ASP A 179 -16.78 3.11 -5.45
N ILE A 180 -16.15 4.26 -5.69
CA ILE A 180 -16.54 5.53 -5.07
C ILE A 180 -17.39 6.32 -6.08
N PRO A 181 -18.67 6.52 -5.83
CA PRO A 181 -19.55 7.23 -6.78
C PRO A 181 -19.30 8.74 -6.79
N ASN A 182 -19.66 9.38 -7.90
CA ASN A 182 -19.66 10.85 -8.06
C ASN A 182 -18.30 11.53 -7.93
N VAL A 183 -17.19 10.80 -8.13
CA VAL A 183 -15.82 11.34 -8.08
C VAL A 183 -14.98 10.86 -9.25
N GLN A 184 -13.95 11.63 -9.60
CA GLN A 184 -12.87 11.27 -10.53
C GLN A 184 -11.54 11.81 -10.02
N GLY A 185 -10.41 11.20 -10.47
CA GLY A 185 -9.11 11.54 -9.92
C GLY A 185 -9.01 11.24 -8.43
N PHE A 186 -9.53 10.09 -8.00
CA PHE A 186 -9.55 9.64 -6.62
C PHE A 186 -8.12 9.47 -6.10
N HIS A 187 -7.69 10.33 -5.18
CA HIS A 187 -6.28 10.50 -4.86
C HIS A 187 -5.95 10.25 -3.39
N GLY A 188 -5.95 11.28 -2.55
CA GLY A 188 -5.57 11.14 -1.14
C GLY A 188 -6.55 10.27 -0.35
N ILE A 189 -6.03 9.39 0.49
CA ILE A 189 -6.81 8.63 1.47
C ILE A 189 -6.13 8.71 2.83
N PHE A 190 -6.90 8.61 3.91
CA PHE A 190 -6.35 8.42 5.25
C PHE A 190 -7.39 7.79 6.20
N PRO A 191 -7.05 6.74 6.97
CA PRO A 191 -7.94 6.20 7.98
C PRO A 191 -8.01 7.10 9.22
N ASP A 192 -9.14 7.08 9.95
CA ASP A 192 -9.20 7.71 11.25
C ASP A 192 -8.30 6.96 12.26
N LYS A 193 -7.85 7.70 13.28
CA LYS A 193 -7.01 7.16 14.35
C LYS A 193 -7.84 6.81 15.59
N ARG A 194 -9.10 7.23 15.60
CA ARG A 194 -10.08 7.05 16.65
C ARG A 194 -11.47 7.35 16.11
N ASP A 195 -12.50 6.68 16.64
CA ASP A 195 -13.88 6.98 16.25
C ASP A 195 -14.26 8.43 16.67
N PRO A 196 -14.77 9.23 15.72
CA PRO A 196 -15.11 10.64 15.96
C PRO A 196 -16.38 10.84 16.80
N VAL A 197 -17.20 9.81 16.96
CA VAL A 197 -18.51 9.86 17.63
C VAL A 197 -18.48 9.12 18.97
N ASP A 198 -17.90 7.91 19.00
CA ASP A 198 -17.76 7.13 20.23
C ASP A 198 -16.31 7.17 20.74
N ALA A 199 -16.08 7.99 21.77
CA ALA A 199 -14.77 8.15 22.39
C ALA A 199 -14.20 6.87 23.02
N ASN A 200 -15.01 5.82 23.22
CA ASN A 200 -14.53 4.53 23.74
C ASN A 200 -13.91 3.65 22.65
N ILE A 201 -14.12 3.98 21.38
CA ILE A 201 -13.57 3.24 20.25
C ILE A 201 -12.27 3.93 19.81
N ASN A 202 -11.15 3.45 20.32
CA ASN A 202 -9.83 4.03 20.05
C ASN A 202 -9.09 3.25 18.95
N ARG A 203 -9.72 3.12 17.80
CA ARG A 203 -9.20 2.43 16.62
C ARG A 203 -9.82 3.00 15.34
N THR A 204 -9.25 2.61 14.20
CA THR A 204 -9.81 2.91 12.88
C THR A 204 -11.22 2.36 12.72
N THR A 205 -12.13 3.23 12.30
CA THR A 205 -13.53 2.91 11.97
C THR A 205 -13.96 3.48 10.62
N ARG A 206 -13.22 4.44 10.07
CA ARG A 206 -13.48 5.11 8.80
C ARG A 206 -12.21 5.29 7.99
N VAL A 207 -12.36 5.38 6.68
CA VAL A 207 -11.33 5.84 5.76
C VAL A 207 -11.87 7.06 5.02
N PHE A 208 -11.14 8.16 5.07
CA PHE A 208 -11.48 9.39 4.39
C PHE A 208 -10.71 9.49 3.08
N CYS A 209 -11.35 10.05 2.06
CA CYS A 209 -10.84 10.01 0.70
C CYS A 209 -11.12 11.33 -0.03
N GLY A 210 -10.12 11.80 -0.75
CA GLY A 210 -10.17 12.99 -1.58
C GLY A 210 -10.22 12.67 -3.08
N ALA A 211 -10.70 13.62 -3.87
CA ALA A 211 -10.69 13.54 -5.34
C ALA A 211 -10.19 14.86 -5.93
N GLU A 212 -9.22 14.75 -6.85
CA GLU A 212 -8.57 15.93 -7.46
C GLU A 212 -9.40 16.58 -8.58
N PHE A 213 -10.23 15.80 -9.27
CA PHE A 213 -10.93 16.31 -10.45
C PHE A 213 -12.37 16.63 -10.11
N ALA A 214 -12.73 17.90 -10.24
CA ALA A 214 -14.12 18.31 -10.18
C ALA A 214 -14.88 17.81 -11.42
N ILE A 215 -16.09 17.34 -11.23
CA ILE A 215 -16.99 16.89 -12.28
C ILE A 215 -18.35 17.54 -12.15
N PRO A 216 -19.13 17.66 -13.25
CA PRO A 216 -20.51 18.10 -13.14
C PRO A 216 -21.33 17.19 -12.23
N LEU A 217 -22.13 17.74 -11.34
CA LEU A 217 -23.04 16.98 -10.47
C LEU A 217 -24.50 17.35 -10.73
N PRO A 218 -25.31 16.42 -11.29
CA PRO A 218 -24.98 15.03 -11.66
C PRO A 218 -24.14 14.96 -12.95
N ASN A 219 -23.22 13.99 -13.04
CA ASN A 219 -22.39 13.75 -14.21
C ASN A 219 -23.17 12.96 -15.27
N ASN A 220 -23.97 13.67 -16.08
CA ASN A 220 -24.85 13.10 -17.10
C ASN A 220 -24.61 13.65 -18.51
N GLY A 221 -23.51 14.40 -18.71
CA GLY A 221 -23.11 14.99 -19.99
C GLY A 221 -23.95 16.18 -20.47
N LYS A 222 -24.88 16.71 -19.66
CA LYS A 222 -25.79 17.79 -20.06
C LYS A 222 -25.32 19.19 -19.68
N THR A 223 -24.41 19.31 -18.70
CA THR A 223 -23.99 20.58 -18.08
C THR A 223 -22.47 20.76 -18.14
N SER A 224 -21.81 20.14 -19.12
CA SER A 224 -20.35 20.11 -19.20
C SER A 224 -19.69 21.47 -19.43
N ASP A 225 -20.43 22.45 -19.98
CA ASP A 225 -19.90 23.78 -20.31
C ASP A 225 -20.16 24.82 -19.20
N ASP A 226 -20.87 24.45 -18.12
CA ASP A 226 -21.15 25.34 -17.00
C ASP A 226 -20.21 25.05 -15.82
N PRO A 227 -19.19 25.90 -15.57
CA PRO A 227 -18.25 25.72 -14.45
C PRO A 227 -18.92 25.63 -13.08
N ALA A 228 -20.08 26.27 -12.90
CA ALA A 228 -20.81 26.28 -11.63
C ALA A 228 -21.38 24.91 -11.24
N THR A 229 -21.44 23.97 -12.18
CA THR A 229 -21.88 22.59 -11.93
C THR A 229 -20.75 21.64 -11.52
N TYR A 230 -19.49 22.08 -11.67
CA TYR A 230 -18.30 21.27 -11.35
C TYR A 230 -17.97 21.32 -9.88
N HIS A 231 -17.94 20.16 -9.25
CA HIS A 231 -17.61 20.02 -7.84
C HIS A 231 -16.73 18.79 -7.61
N SER A 232 -15.93 18.86 -6.57
CA SER A 232 -15.27 17.70 -5.98
C SER A 232 -15.97 17.28 -4.70
N LEU A 233 -15.93 15.99 -4.39
CA LEU A 233 -16.51 15.42 -3.19
C LEU A 233 -15.43 14.80 -2.32
N PHE A 234 -15.46 15.12 -1.04
CA PHE A 234 -14.74 14.43 0.00
C PHE A 234 -15.58 13.24 0.48
N THR A 235 -15.00 12.05 0.58
CA THR A 235 -15.75 10.81 0.81
C THR A 235 -15.34 10.14 2.11
N CYS A 236 -16.30 9.58 2.84
CA CYS A 236 -16.08 8.71 4.00
C CYS A 236 -16.54 7.29 3.68
N VAL A 237 -15.66 6.32 3.91
CA VAL A 237 -15.92 4.88 3.74
C VAL A 237 -15.84 4.21 5.11
N ASP A 238 -16.75 3.30 5.42
CA ASP A 238 -16.68 2.46 6.61
C ASP A 238 -15.51 1.48 6.50
N ALA A 239 -14.64 1.46 7.48
CA ALA A 239 -13.41 0.66 7.44
C ALA A 239 -13.66 -0.86 7.47
N GLU A 240 -14.76 -1.32 8.09
CA GLU A 240 -15.07 -2.74 8.23
C GLU A 240 -15.92 -3.26 7.07
N SER A 241 -17.06 -2.60 6.78
CA SER A 241 -17.95 -3.01 5.70
C SER A 241 -17.42 -2.63 4.32
N MET A 242 -16.59 -1.59 4.22
CA MET A 242 -16.14 -0.94 2.98
C MET A 242 -17.30 -0.31 2.18
N GLU A 243 -18.36 0.12 2.87
CA GLU A 243 -19.46 0.87 2.27
C GLU A 243 -19.20 2.37 2.36
N VAL A 244 -19.56 3.11 1.31
CA VAL A 244 -19.50 4.59 1.33
C VAL A 244 -20.59 5.11 2.26
N ARG A 245 -20.18 5.76 3.36
CA ARG A 245 -21.12 6.26 4.39
C ARG A 245 -21.76 7.58 3.99
N TRP A 246 -20.95 8.51 3.52
CA TRP A 246 -21.37 9.84 3.11
C TRP A 246 -20.29 10.54 2.30
N GLN A 247 -20.69 11.61 1.63
CA GLN A 247 -19.81 12.52 0.91
C GLN A 247 -20.08 13.97 1.33
N VAL A 248 -19.12 14.85 1.13
CA VAL A 248 -19.21 16.29 1.39
C VAL A 248 -18.89 17.04 0.10
N LEU A 249 -19.82 17.84 -0.36
CA LEU A 249 -19.61 18.77 -1.47
C LEU A 249 -18.76 19.94 -0.97
N ILE A 250 -17.71 20.28 -1.65
CA ILE A 250 -16.75 21.32 -1.24
C ILE A 250 -16.51 22.36 -2.32
N ASP A 251 -15.98 23.50 -1.88
CA ASP A 251 -15.34 24.49 -2.74
C ASP A 251 -13.87 24.10 -2.95
N GLY A 252 -13.47 23.81 -4.17
CA GLY A 252 -12.14 23.36 -4.47
C GLY A 252 -12.07 21.84 -4.69
N ASN A 253 -10.88 21.35 -4.98
CA ASN A 253 -10.58 19.93 -5.11
C ASN A 253 -10.04 19.36 -3.79
N CYS A 254 -9.89 18.04 -3.72
CA CYS A 254 -9.20 17.37 -2.63
C CYS A 254 -7.96 16.68 -3.17
N ASP A 255 -6.82 16.95 -2.57
CA ASP A 255 -5.57 16.28 -2.93
C ASP A 255 -5.20 15.24 -1.86
N LEU A 256 -4.38 15.58 -0.88
CA LEU A 256 -4.06 14.69 0.24
C LEU A 256 -5.09 14.75 1.36
N VAL A 257 -5.06 13.75 2.21
CA VAL A 257 -5.92 13.64 3.39
C VAL A 257 -5.06 13.37 4.63
N ALA A 258 -5.41 13.99 5.75
CA ALA A 258 -4.84 13.68 7.06
C ALA A 258 -5.93 13.67 8.13
N THR A 259 -5.72 12.95 9.23
CA THR A 259 -6.68 12.81 10.33
C THR A 259 -6.07 13.18 11.67
N SER A 260 -6.85 13.84 12.53
CA SER A 260 -6.44 14.18 13.89
C SER A 260 -6.46 12.93 14.80
N TYR A 261 -5.64 12.96 15.85
CA TYR A 261 -5.56 11.84 16.80
C TYR A 261 -6.76 11.75 17.75
N ASP A 262 -7.49 12.84 17.92
CA ASP A 262 -8.71 12.88 18.73
C ASP A 262 -9.96 12.43 17.95
N GLY A 263 -9.82 12.20 16.64
CA GLY A 263 -10.91 11.82 15.75
C GLY A 263 -11.84 12.97 15.35
N ALA A 264 -11.65 14.17 15.88
CA ALA A 264 -12.55 15.29 15.65
C ALA A 264 -12.52 15.78 14.20
N PHE A 265 -11.31 15.82 13.62
CA PHE A 265 -11.08 16.42 12.31
C PHE A 265 -10.40 15.47 11.34
N THR A 266 -10.79 15.59 10.09
CA THR A 266 -9.99 15.21 8.94
C THR A 266 -9.78 16.45 8.07
N ALA A 267 -8.68 16.52 7.34
CA ALA A 267 -8.36 17.67 6.52
C ALA A 267 -7.85 17.24 5.14
N THR A 268 -8.08 18.11 4.15
CA THR A 268 -7.48 18.00 2.81
C THR A 268 -6.89 19.34 2.41
N ASN A 269 -5.81 19.31 1.65
CA ASN A 269 -5.36 20.49 0.97
C ASN A 269 -6.09 20.67 -0.36
N GLN A 270 -6.27 21.90 -0.76
CA GLN A 270 -6.98 22.29 -1.97
C GLN A 270 -6.10 23.22 -2.80
N TYR A 271 -5.87 22.85 -4.02
CA TYR A 271 -5.24 23.70 -5.00
C TYR A 271 -6.14 23.79 -6.21
N ASN A 272 -6.39 25.04 -6.70
CA ASN A 272 -6.94 25.22 -8.04
C ASN A 272 -8.37 24.64 -8.20
N THR A 273 -9.06 24.79 -9.07
CA THR A 273 -9.44 24.94 -10.48
C THR A 273 -10.67 24.13 -10.84
N GLU A 274 -11.47 23.66 -9.84
CA GLU A 274 -12.76 23.05 -10.14
C GLU A 274 -13.69 23.96 -10.94
N MET A 275 -13.42 25.27 -10.92
CA MET A 275 -14.10 26.26 -11.74
C MET A 275 -13.41 26.51 -13.09
N GLY A 276 -12.22 25.91 -13.30
CA GLY A 276 -11.50 25.98 -14.57
C GLY A 276 -11.87 24.81 -15.46
N VAL A 277 -12.72 25.02 -16.45
CA VAL A 277 -13.12 23.99 -17.42
C VAL A 277 -12.10 23.86 -18.55
N HIS A 278 -11.43 24.95 -18.89
CA HIS A 278 -10.41 25.00 -19.94
C HIS A 278 -9.03 25.29 -19.37
N TYR A 279 -7.98 24.87 -20.08
CA TYR A 279 -6.60 25.01 -19.63
C TYR A 279 -6.23 26.42 -19.20
N GLN A 280 -6.64 27.44 -19.97
CA GLN A 280 -6.38 28.85 -19.67
C GLN A 280 -7.04 29.35 -18.38
N ASP A 281 -8.08 28.67 -17.91
CA ASP A 281 -8.83 29.05 -16.70
C ASP A 281 -8.27 28.35 -15.46
N MET A 282 -7.53 27.27 -15.65
CA MET A 282 -7.07 26.41 -14.56
C MET A 282 -6.21 27.13 -13.52
N MET A 283 -5.37 28.08 -13.90
CA MET A 283 -4.53 28.81 -12.95
C MET A 283 -5.17 30.11 -12.46
N SER A 284 -6.30 30.51 -13.02
CA SER A 284 -7.02 31.74 -12.63
C SER A 284 -8.14 31.51 -11.60
N ALA A 285 -8.57 30.28 -11.46
CA ALA A 285 -9.68 29.88 -10.57
C ALA A 285 -9.21 29.29 -9.23
N GLU A 286 -7.99 29.62 -8.79
CA GLU A 286 -7.36 29.06 -7.60
C GLU A 286 -8.16 29.32 -6.31
N LYS A 287 -8.31 28.27 -5.48
CA LYS A 287 -8.95 28.29 -4.18
C LYS A 287 -8.06 27.64 -3.13
N ASP A 288 -6.85 28.16 -2.99
CA ASP A 288 -5.82 27.62 -2.11
C ASP A 288 -6.25 27.63 -0.64
N ALA A 289 -6.45 26.45 -0.09
CA ALA A 289 -6.85 26.28 1.31
C ALA A 289 -6.42 24.90 1.85
N CYS A 290 -6.33 24.83 3.18
CA CYS A 290 -6.45 23.58 3.91
C CYS A 290 -7.88 23.49 4.45
N CYS A 291 -8.67 22.54 3.95
CA CYS A 291 -10.07 22.36 4.34
C CYS A 291 -10.16 21.32 5.46
N PHE A 292 -10.70 21.71 6.60
CA PHE A 292 -10.99 20.85 7.74
C PHE A 292 -12.45 20.42 7.72
N PHE A 293 -12.73 19.16 8.06
CA PHE A 293 -14.05 18.58 8.19
C PHE A 293 -14.28 18.19 9.65
N HIS A 294 -15.36 18.69 10.25
CA HIS A 294 -15.79 18.30 11.59
C HIS A 294 -16.64 17.03 11.52
N VAL A 295 -16.00 15.87 11.68
CA VAL A 295 -16.59 14.57 11.33
C VAL A 295 -17.89 14.29 12.10
N ALA A 296 -17.91 14.51 13.42
CA ALA A 296 -19.12 14.28 14.22
C ALA A 296 -20.31 15.11 13.75
N ARG A 297 -20.12 16.37 13.37
CA ARG A 297 -21.23 17.23 12.86
C ARG A 297 -21.73 16.76 11.48
N ILE A 298 -20.85 16.26 10.63
CA ILE A 298 -21.22 15.67 9.35
C ILE A 298 -22.09 14.42 9.59
N GLU A 299 -21.70 13.53 10.49
CA GLU A 299 -22.47 12.35 10.87
C GLU A 299 -23.87 12.74 11.42
N GLU A 300 -23.93 13.79 12.25
CA GLU A 300 -25.20 14.32 12.76
C GLU A 300 -26.09 14.91 11.65
N ALA A 301 -25.51 15.64 10.70
CA ALA A 301 -26.24 16.19 9.55
C ALA A 301 -26.82 15.07 8.68
N VAL A 302 -26.04 14.03 8.39
CA VAL A 302 -26.49 12.84 7.65
C VAL A 302 -27.61 12.13 8.41
N LYS A 303 -27.44 11.88 9.71
CA LYS A 303 -28.47 11.27 10.56
C LYS A 303 -29.78 12.08 10.61
N ALA A 304 -29.66 13.40 10.57
CA ALA A 304 -30.79 14.32 10.55
C ALA A 304 -31.44 14.46 9.16
N GLY A 305 -31.00 13.75 8.13
CA GLY A 305 -31.50 13.84 6.78
C GLY A 305 -31.16 15.14 6.03
N LYS A 306 -30.16 15.90 6.50
CA LYS A 306 -29.71 17.15 5.89
C LYS A 306 -28.70 16.90 4.78
N PHE A 307 -29.10 16.23 3.73
CA PHE A 307 -28.24 15.87 2.60
C PHE A 307 -29.00 15.84 1.28
N LYS A 308 -28.28 15.75 0.19
CA LYS A 308 -28.78 15.45 -1.17
C LYS A 308 -28.16 14.14 -1.66
N THR A 309 -28.68 13.61 -2.77
CA THR A 309 -28.07 12.50 -3.52
C THR A 309 -27.91 12.93 -4.98
N TYR A 310 -26.93 12.36 -5.68
CA TYR A 310 -26.66 12.70 -7.07
C TYR A 310 -26.67 11.47 -7.97
N GLY A 311 -27.25 11.62 -9.18
CA GLY A 311 -27.38 10.53 -10.14
C GLY A 311 -28.16 9.34 -9.57
N ASP A 312 -27.68 8.13 -9.84
CA ASP A 312 -28.27 6.88 -9.34
C ASP A 312 -27.73 6.48 -7.95
N SER A 313 -26.75 7.23 -7.44
CA SER A 313 -26.15 6.98 -6.12
C SER A 313 -27.16 7.31 -5.01
N LYS A 314 -27.18 6.45 -3.98
CA LYS A 314 -27.94 6.69 -2.74
C LYS A 314 -27.07 7.24 -1.61
N VAL A 315 -25.80 7.47 -1.87
CA VAL A 315 -24.87 8.01 -0.89
C VAL A 315 -25.30 9.43 -0.49
N PRO A 316 -25.45 9.71 0.82
CA PRO A 316 -25.74 11.06 1.31
C PRO A 316 -24.61 12.03 0.99
N VAL A 317 -24.92 13.21 0.45
CA VAL A 317 -23.97 14.29 0.19
C VAL A 317 -24.41 15.52 0.97
N VAL A 318 -23.62 15.95 1.94
CA VAL A 318 -23.85 17.17 2.72
C VAL A 318 -23.16 18.37 2.07
N ASP A 319 -23.65 19.58 2.32
CA ASP A 319 -23.10 20.81 1.78
C ASP A 319 -21.99 21.35 2.69
N GLY A 320 -20.74 21.15 2.27
CA GLY A 320 -19.55 21.67 2.92
C GLY A 320 -18.97 22.93 2.29
N THR A 321 -19.68 23.63 1.41
CA THR A 321 -19.20 24.88 0.78
C THR A 321 -19.02 25.99 1.79
N LYS A 322 -18.12 26.94 1.49
CA LYS A 322 -17.89 28.15 2.32
C LYS A 322 -19.17 28.92 2.59
N GLU A 323 -20.07 28.99 1.59
CA GLU A 323 -21.33 29.71 1.69
C GLU A 323 -22.27 29.09 2.73
N ALA A 324 -22.36 27.76 2.75
CA ALA A 324 -23.21 27.01 3.70
C ALA A 324 -22.61 26.96 5.12
N ASN A 325 -21.32 27.21 5.30
CA ASN A 325 -20.58 26.98 6.53
C ASN A 325 -19.94 28.27 7.12
N LYS A 326 -20.62 29.39 7.01
CA LYS A 326 -20.15 30.70 7.51
C LYS A 326 -20.13 30.83 9.04
N ASP A 327 -21.07 30.17 9.73
CA ASP A 327 -21.13 30.21 11.20
C ASP A 327 -20.29 29.07 11.79
N PRO A 328 -19.17 29.37 12.46
CA PRO A 328 -18.29 28.35 13.04
C PRO A 328 -19.01 27.36 13.95
N LYS A 329 -20.03 27.79 14.68
CA LYS A 329 -20.75 26.94 15.66
C LYS A 329 -21.58 25.84 15.02
N THR A 330 -21.97 26.03 13.77
CA THR A 330 -22.79 25.06 13.00
C THR A 330 -22.07 24.52 11.79
N ALA A 331 -20.90 25.05 11.46
CA ALA A 331 -20.12 24.67 10.29
C ALA A 331 -19.73 23.17 10.30
N LEU A 332 -19.85 22.54 9.16
CA LEU A 332 -19.34 21.18 8.89
C LEU A 332 -17.89 21.22 8.44
N THR A 333 -17.48 22.33 7.81
CA THR A 333 -16.14 22.54 7.23
C THR A 333 -15.55 23.87 7.64
N ALA A 334 -14.23 23.96 7.60
CA ALA A 334 -13.47 25.19 7.80
C ALA A 334 -12.36 25.28 6.75
N TYR A 335 -12.22 26.42 6.10
CA TYR A 335 -11.23 26.65 5.05
C TYR A 335 -10.15 27.60 5.55
N VAL A 336 -8.99 27.04 5.90
CA VAL A 336 -7.82 27.81 6.32
C VAL A 336 -7.06 28.25 5.07
N PRO A 337 -6.93 29.56 4.77
CA PRO A 337 -6.13 30.00 3.64
C PRO A 337 -4.67 29.61 3.83
N VAL A 338 -4.08 29.02 2.81
CA VAL A 338 -2.66 28.63 2.80
C VAL A 338 -2.00 29.13 1.52
N PRO A 339 -0.67 29.31 1.51
CA PRO A 339 0.02 29.71 0.30
C PRO A 339 -0.02 28.67 -0.79
N LYS A 340 0.35 29.09 -1.90
CA LYS A 340 0.02 28.90 -3.27
C LYS A 340 0.18 27.47 -3.77
N ASN A 341 -0.89 26.95 -4.35
CA ASN A 341 -1.02 25.60 -4.93
C ASN A 341 -0.58 24.52 -3.92
N PRO A 342 -1.20 24.49 -2.71
CA PRO A 342 -0.75 23.63 -1.62
C PRO A 342 -0.84 22.17 -2.03
N HIS A 343 0.17 21.40 -1.61
CA HIS A 343 0.25 19.97 -1.88
C HIS A 343 0.88 19.29 -0.67
N GLY A 344 0.15 18.38 -0.07
CA GLY A 344 0.55 17.75 1.18
C GLY A 344 -0.11 18.37 2.40
N VAL A 345 -0.74 17.52 3.21
CA VAL A 345 -1.21 17.82 4.55
C VAL A 345 -0.90 16.63 5.44
N ASN A 346 -0.21 16.88 6.57
CA ASN A 346 0.24 15.81 7.47
C ASN A 346 0.03 16.23 8.92
N ALA A 347 -0.44 15.31 9.77
CA ALA A 347 -0.63 15.53 11.21
C ALA A 347 0.64 15.20 11.98
N SER A 348 1.08 16.09 12.86
CA SER A 348 2.24 15.84 13.74
C SER A 348 1.98 14.69 14.72
N PRO A 349 2.99 13.85 15.07
CA PRO A 349 2.84 12.70 15.96
C PRO A 349 2.32 13.03 17.36
N ASP A 350 2.59 14.24 17.85
CA ASP A 350 2.09 14.74 19.14
C ASP A 350 0.61 15.15 19.10
N GLY A 351 -0.01 15.12 17.92
CA GLY A 351 -1.42 15.42 17.71
C GLY A 351 -1.80 16.90 17.82
N LYS A 352 -0.83 17.82 17.81
CA LYS A 352 -1.11 19.25 18.02
C LYS A 352 -1.27 20.03 16.73
N TYR A 353 -0.60 19.61 15.65
CA TYR A 353 -0.48 20.43 14.46
C TYR A 353 -0.81 19.65 13.19
N PHE A 354 -1.36 20.37 12.21
CA PHE A 354 -1.34 19.97 10.81
C PHE A 354 -0.33 20.84 10.08
N ILE A 355 0.49 20.19 9.23
CA ILE A 355 1.45 20.88 8.37
C ILE A 355 0.92 20.79 6.95
N CYS A 356 0.67 21.93 6.32
CA CYS A 356 0.23 22.03 4.93
C CYS A 356 1.34 22.66 4.08
N ALA A 357 1.78 21.97 3.03
CA ALA A 357 2.90 22.42 2.20
C ALA A 357 2.41 23.21 0.99
N GLY A 358 3.07 24.32 0.68
CA GLY A 358 2.72 25.22 -0.42
C GLY A 358 3.62 25.02 -1.64
N LYS A 359 3.30 24.10 -2.54
CA LYS A 359 4.13 23.68 -3.68
C LYS A 359 4.72 24.85 -4.52
N LEU A 360 3.96 25.89 -4.76
CA LEU A 360 4.41 27.10 -5.48
C LEU A 360 4.74 28.28 -4.54
N SER A 361 4.79 28.02 -3.23
CA SER A 361 5.31 28.93 -2.20
C SER A 361 6.49 28.26 -1.50
N PRO A 362 7.54 29.01 -1.06
CA PRO A 362 8.66 28.40 -0.36
C PRO A 362 8.35 28.00 1.09
N THR A 363 7.08 27.97 1.48
CA THR A 363 6.65 27.84 2.88
C THR A 363 5.80 26.61 3.13
N THR A 364 5.78 26.19 4.40
CA THR A 364 4.78 25.27 4.97
C THR A 364 3.98 26.00 6.04
N THR A 365 2.66 25.79 6.03
CA THR A 365 1.74 26.40 7.01
C THR A 365 1.51 25.44 8.16
N THR A 366 1.80 25.86 9.39
CA THR A 366 1.53 25.09 10.62
C THR A 366 0.21 25.54 11.24
N ILE A 367 -0.75 24.65 11.31
CA ILE A 367 -2.11 24.89 11.81
C ILE A 367 -2.27 24.19 13.16
N ASP A 368 -2.67 24.94 14.18
CA ASP A 368 -2.86 24.47 15.56
C ASP A 368 -4.25 23.89 15.75
N LEU A 369 -4.33 22.62 16.17
CA LEU A 369 -5.60 21.90 16.36
C LEU A 369 -6.41 22.38 17.55
N ALA A 370 -5.77 22.83 18.63
CA ALA A 370 -6.50 23.41 19.77
C ALA A 370 -7.23 24.69 19.33
N LYS A 371 -6.56 25.53 18.54
CA LYS A 371 -7.20 26.72 17.96
C LYS A 371 -8.26 26.37 16.91
N MET A 372 -8.12 25.24 16.20
CA MET A 372 -9.17 24.77 15.31
C MET A 372 -10.44 24.39 16.09
N HIS A 373 -10.30 23.71 17.22
CA HIS A 373 -11.43 23.49 18.14
C HIS A 373 -12.06 24.79 18.61
N GLU A 374 -11.23 25.78 19.02
CA GLU A 374 -11.73 27.10 19.43
C GLU A 374 -12.50 27.80 18.30
N TRP A 375 -12.06 27.66 17.04
CA TRP A 375 -12.79 28.24 15.92
C TRP A 375 -14.14 27.57 15.75
N PHE A 376 -14.22 26.25 15.71
CA PHE A 376 -15.49 25.52 15.60
C PHE A 376 -16.42 25.79 16.80
N ASP A 377 -15.90 26.06 17.98
CA ASP A 377 -16.67 26.51 19.14
C ASP A 377 -17.16 27.96 19.03
N GLY A 378 -16.71 28.71 18.03
CA GLY A 378 -17.01 30.13 17.84
C GLY A 378 -16.31 31.05 18.84
N LYS A 379 -15.18 30.58 19.39
CA LYS A 379 -14.31 31.35 20.30
C LYS A 379 -13.27 32.21 19.57
N LEU A 380 -12.95 31.84 18.32
CA LEU A 380 -12.09 32.64 17.43
C LEU A 380 -12.95 33.35 16.38
N ASP A 381 -12.69 34.62 16.18
CA ASP A 381 -13.37 35.49 15.21
C ASP A 381 -12.81 35.41 13.79
N ASN A 382 -11.59 34.83 13.63
CA ASN A 382 -10.90 34.71 12.36
C ASN A 382 -10.14 33.37 12.28
N ILE A 383 -10.43 32.60 11.25
CA ILE A 383 -9.81 31.29 11.00
C ILE A 383 -8.28 31.39 10.87
N ASN A 384 -7.75 32.50 10.36
CA ASN A 384 -6.30 32.69 10.21
C ASN A 384 -5.55 32.64 11.55
N LYS A 385 -6.23 32.85 12.69
CA LYS A 385 -5.62 32.71 14.03
C LYS A 385 -5.26 31.28 14.38
N THR A 386 -5.75 30.28 13.61
CA THR A 386 -5.34 28.88 13.74
C THR A 386 -3.93 28.64 13.20
N ILE A 387 -3.44 29.51 12.30
CA ILE A 387 -2.08 29.45 11.77
C ILE A 387 -1.11 29.98 12.84
N VAL A 388 -0.15 29.16 13.23
CA VAL A 388 0.86 29.51 14.26
C VAL A 388 2.26 29.74 13.70
N ALA A 389 2.54 29.22 12.49
CA ALA A 389 3.77 29.49 11.78
C ALA A 389 3.58 29.33 10.27
N GLU A 390 4.28 30.18 9.50
CA GLU A 390 4.40 30.09 8.05
C GLU A 390 5.88 29.88 7.73
N VAL A 391 6.31 28.61 7.76
CA VAL A 391 7.72 28.22 7.86
C VAL A 391 8.37 28.23 6.48
N GLU A 392 9.35 29.10 6.27
CA GLU A 392 10.15 29.13 5.04
C GLU A 392 11.13 27.96 5.03
N VAL A 393 10.94 27.01 4.14
CA VAL A 393 11.72 25.76 4.04
C VAL A 393 12.55 25.65 2.77
N GLY A 394 12.16 26.30 1.68
CA GLY A 394 12.79 26.23 0.35
C GLY A 394 11.76 26.01 -0.75
N LEU A 395 12.19 25.92 -2.00
CA LEU A 395 11.30 25.92 -3.14
C LEU A 395 10.65 24.57 -3.40
N GLY A 396 9.34 24.57 -3.55
CA GLY A 396 8.54 23.43 -3.90
C GLY A 396 8.27 22.45 -2.76
N PRO A 397 7.90 22.89 -1.54
CA PRO A 397 7.55 21.98 -0.46
C PRO A 397 6.31 21.16 -0.83
N LEU A 398 6.41 19.81 -0.75
CA LEU A 398 5.31 18.89 -1.08
C LEU A 398 4.80 18.14 0.15
N HIS A 399 5.53 17.17 0.66
CA HIS A 399 5.09 16.29 1.73
C HIS A 399 5.99 16.42 2.94
N THR A 400 5.41 16.15 4.13
CA THR A 400 6.12 16.26 5.40
C THR A 400 5.98 14.99 6.23
N ALA A 401 7.13 14.39 6.63
CA ALA A 401 7.21 13.29 7.58
C ALA A 401 7.79 13.78 8.92
N PHE A 402 7.73 12.95 9.96
CA PHE A 402 8.12 13.32 11.32
C PHE A 402 8.98 12.25 12.00
N ASP A 403 9.80 12.66 12.97
CA ASP A 403 10.67 11.74 13.72
C ASP A 403 10.21 11.49 15.18
N GLY A 404 9.09 12.03 15.58
CA GLY A 404 8.61 11.91 16.96
C GLY A 404 9.42 12.72 18.00
N ARG A 405 10.49 13.42 17.58
CA ARG A 405 11.36 14.24 18.43
C ARG A 405 11.15 15.75 18.21
N GLY A 406 10.02 16.11 17.59
CA GLY A 406 9.65 17.47 17.27
C GLY A 406 10.23 18.00 15.95
N ASN A 407 10.92 17.17 15.16
CA ASN A 407 11.37 17.57 13.84
C ASN A 407 10.42 17.07 12.75
N ALA A 408 10.27 17.91 11.74
CA ALA A 408 9.59 17.67 10.49
C ALA A 408 10.62 17.60 9.35
N TYR A 409 10.33 16.75 8.38
CA TYR A 409 11.14 16.53 7.18
C TYR A 409 10.26 16.80 5.96
N THR A 410 10.59 17.83 5.20
CA THR A 410 9.78 18.26 4.07
C THR A 410 10.56 18.10 2.77
N THR A 411 9.96 17.45 1.76
CA THR A 411 10.52 17.39 0.41
C THR A 411 10.38 18.72 -0.29
N LEU A 412 11.44 19.13 -1.00
CA LEU A 412 11.49 20.33 -1.81
C LEU A 412 11.59 19.95 -3.28
N PHE A 413 10.45 19.90 -3.93
CA PHE A 413 10.31 19.39 -5.31
C PHE A 413 11.14 20.17 -6.33
N LEU A 414 11.25 21.49 -6.18
CA LEU A 414 12.02 22.32 -7.09
C LEU A 414 13.50 22.38 -6.71
N ASP A 415 13.83 22.40 -5.43
CA ASP A 415 15.22 22.41 -4.95
C ASP A 415 15.90 21.04 -4.99
N SER A 416 15.13 19.96 -5.17
CA SER A 416 15.64 18.56 -5.13
C SER A 416 16.34 18.23 -3.81
N GLN A 417 15.72 18.62 -2.70
CA GLN A 417 16.24 18.43 -1.35
C GLN A 417 15.18 17.89 -0.39
N VAL A 418 15.65 17.37 0.74
CA VAL A 418 14.85 17.25 1.96
C VAL A 418 15.39 18.23 3.00
N VAL A 419 14.50 18.98 3.61
CA VAL A 419 14.83 19.86 4.73
C VAL A 419 14.31 19.28 6.03
N LYS A 420 15.18 19.21 7.04
CA LYS A 420 14.85 18.92 8.45
C LYS A 420 14.66 20.23 9.20
N TRP A 421 13.52 20.40 9.82
CA TRP A 421 13.23 21.59 10.62
C TRP A 421 12.47 21.23 11.90
N ASN A 422 12.60 22.06 12.94
CA ASN A 422 11.99 21.81 14.25
C ASN A 422 10.71 22.64 14.40
N ILE A 423 9.60 21.97 14.72
CA ILE A 423 8.26 22.59 14.80
C ILE A 423 8.19 23.64 15.91
N ASP A 424 8.60 23.29 17.12
CA ASP A 424 8.56 24.21 18.27
C ASP A 424 9.44 25.46 18.07
N ALA A 425 10.62 25.26 17.47
CA ALA A 425 11.52 26.36 17.16
C ALA A 425 10.91 27.29 16.10
N ALA A 426 10.22 26.77 15.10
CA ALA A 426 9.50 27.54 14.11
C ALA A 426 8.37 28.35 14.77
N ILE A 427 7.55 27.75 15.61
CA ILE A 427 6.47 28.42 16.31
C ILE A 427 7.01 29.55 17.19
N LYS A 428 8.11 29.34 17.94
CA LYS A 428 8.77 30.39 18.73
C LYS A 428 9.25 31.56 17.87
N PHE A 429 9.85 31.26 16.71
CA PHE A 429 10.30 32.27 15.76
C PHE A 429 9.14 33.15 15.27
N PHE A 430 8.02 32.55 14.90
CA PHE A 430 6.84 33.26 14.44
C PHE A 430 6.07 33.95 15.57
N ALA A 431 6.19 33.48 16.81
CA ALA A 431 5.69 34.13 18.00
C ALA A 431 6.54 35.34 18.46
N GLY A 432 7.69 35.60 17.81
CA GLY A 432 8.51 36.80 18.06
C GLY A 432 9.96 36.56 18.50
N ASP A 433 10.35 35.33 18.87
CA ASP A 433 11.74 34.98 19.18
C ASP A 433 12.56 34.78 17.89
N LYS A 434 13.04 35.89 17.33
CA LYS A 434 13.82 35.88 16.09
C LYS A 434 15.19 35.22 16.19
N ASN A 435 15.63 34.82 17.38
CA ASN A 435 16.85 34.05 17.61
C ASN A 435 16.62 32.53 17.47
N SER A 436 15.38 32.06 17.50
CA SER A 436 15.04 30.67 17.35
C SER A 436 15.37 30.19 15.92
N LYS A 437 16.27 29.21 15.82
CA LYS A 437 16.67 28.60 14.53
C LYS A 437 15.86 27.32 14.31
N TYR A 438 14.98 27.33 13.35
CA TYR A 438 14.11 26.18 13.08
C TYR A 438 14.64 25.21 12.00
N VAL A 439 15.39 25.67 11.00
CA VAL A 439 16.04 24.76 10.04
C VAL A 439 17.23 24.10 10.72
N VAL A 440 17.23 22.76 10.75
CA VAL A 440 18.22 21.93 11.44
C VAL A 440 19.24 21.38 10.46
N ASP A 441 18.78 20.83 9.32
CA ASP A 441 19.64 20.18 8.33
C ASP A 441 19.00 20.17 6.94
N ARG A 442 19.81 19.93 5.90
CA ARG A 442 19.38 19.71 4.52
C ARG A 442 20.20 18.61 3.89
N ILE A 443 19.56 17.83 3.04
CA ILE A 443 20.23 16.82 2.23
C ILE A 443 19.74 16.92 0.78
N ASP A 444 20.70 16.88 -0.15
CA ASP A 444 20.37 16.76 -1.56
C ASP A 444 19.88 15.34 -1.85
N VAL A 445 18.78 15.26 -2.59
CA VAL A 445 18.19 14.02 -3.07
C VAL A 445 18.10 14.05 -4.58
N HIS A 446 17.59 12.99 -5.19
CA HIS A 446 17.45 12.98 -6.64
C HIS A 446 16.33 13.92 -7.10
N TYR A 447 16.15 14.05 -8.42
CA TYR A 447 15.30 15.08 -8.97
C TYR A 447 13.82 14.95 -8.61
N GLN A 448 13.22 16.07 -8.30
CA GLN A 448 11.79 16.24 -8.02
C GLN A 448 11.27 15.23 -6.96
N PRO A 449 11.78 15.29 -5.72
CA PRO A 449 11.27 14.48 -4.64
C PRO A 449 9.79 14.78 -4.41
N GLY A 450 8.98 13.72 -4.45
CA GLY A 450 7.55 13.77 -4.19
C GLY A 450 7.25 13.34 -2.76
N HIS A 451 6.64 12.17 -2.61
CA HIS A 451 6.27 11.60 -1.32
C HIS A 451 7.47 11.27 -0.43
N ILE A 452 7.22 11.34 0.85
CA ILE A 452 8.19 11.10 1.92
C ILE A 452 7.46 10.45 3.10
N ASN A 453 8.06 9.43 3.69
CA ASN A 453 7.57 8.87 4.94
C ASN A 453 8.76 8.42 5.81
N ALA A 454 8.60 8.52 7.12
CA ALA A 454 9.60 8.02 8.07
C ALA A 454 9.05 6.83 8.86
N SER A 455 9.97 6.09 9.48
CA SER A 455 9.61 4.94 10.30
C SER A 455 8.62 5.34 11.40
N MET A 456 7.42 4.73 11.38
CA MET A 456 6.29 4.99 12.27
C MET A 456 5.77 6.45 12.26
N SER A 457 6.11 7.25 11.25
CA SER A 457 5.92 8.72 11.21
C SER A 457 4.48 9.19 11.44
N GLU A 458 3.49 8.45 10.98
CA GLU A 458 2.08 8.82 11.08
C GLU A 458 1.43 8.39 12.41
N THR A 459 2.23 7.97 13.37
CA THR A 459 1.79 7.44 14.67
C THR A 459 2.39 8.20 15.85
N LYS A 460 1.81 8.03 17.03
CA LYS A 460 2.39 8.55 18.29
C LYS A 460 3.73 7.90 18.64
N GLU A 461 4.07 6.78 18.00
CA GLU A 461 5.31 6.03 18.20
C GLU A 461 6.34 6.27 17.08
N ALA A 462 6.26 7.41 16.39
CA ALA A 462 7.28 7.82 15.43
C ALA A 462 8.68 7.70 16.06
N ASP A 463 9.54 6.86 15.48
CA ASP A 463 10.83 6.52 16.11
C ASP A 463 12.03 7.23 15.47
N GLY A 464 11.83 7.84 14.30
CA GLY A 464 12.83 8.70 13.66
C GLY A 464 14.12 7.98 13.29
N LYS A 465 14.06 6.75 12.83
CA LYS A 465 15.24 5.98 12.42
C LYS A 465 15.52 6.10 10.93
N TYR A 466 14.53 5.83 10.11
CA TYR A 466 14.63 5.86 8.65
C TYR A 466 13.62 6.81 8.05
N LEU A 467 14.02 7.41 6.93
CA LEU A 467 13.19 8.24 6.08
C LEU A 467 13.34 7.75 4.65
N ASN A 468 12.26 7.50 3.95
CA ASN A 468 12.30 7.18 2.53
C ASN A 468 11.72 8.32 1.71
N VAL A 469 12.32 8.58 0.56
CA VAL A 469 11.95 9.66 -0.37
C VAL A 469 11.77 9.08 -1.76
N GLY A 470 10.61 9.31 -2.38
CA GLY A 470 10.35 8.99 -3.78
C GLY A 470 10.68 10.16 -4.68
N CYS A 471 11.59 9.95 -5.64
CA CYS A 471 12.01 10.96 -6.62
C CYS A 471 11.47 10.63 -8.01
N LYS A 472 10.85 11.62 -8.67
CA LYS A 472 10.14 11.44 -9.95
C LYS A 472 11.05 11.24 -11.16
N PHE A 473 12.33 11.61 -11.05
CA PHE A 473 13.30 11.46 -12.13
C PHE A 473 14.62 10.89 -11.63
N SER A 474 15.12 9.88 -12.34
CA SER A 474 16.40 9.22 -12.08
C SER A 474 17.42 9.47 -13.19
N LYS A 475 17.32 10.60 -13.88
CA LYS A 475 18.24 10.96 -14.93
C LYS A 475 19.69 10.93 -14.45
N ASP A 476 20.59 10.36 -15.27
CA ASP A 476 22.03 10.26 -15.02
C ASP A 476 22.42 9.39 -13.80
N ARG A 477 21.47 8.67 -13.16
CA ARG A 477 21.74 7.74 -12.08
C ARG A 477 21.91 6.30 -12.55
N TYR A 478 21.10 5.89 -13.53
CA TYR A 478 21.10 4.54 -14.07
C TYR A 478 21.36 4.56 -15.57
N LEU A 479 21.91 3.47 -16.11
CA LEU A 479 22.04 3.33 -17.54
C LEU A 479 20.66 3.38 -18.21
N PRO A 480 20.52 4.11 -19.33
CA PRO A 480 19.28 4.14 -20.07
C PRO A 480 18.89 2.75 -20.57
N VAL A 481 17.66 2.34 -20.34
CA VAL A 481 17.08 1.06 -20.77
C VAL A 481 15.97 1.24 -21.79
N GLY A 482 15.90 2.40 -22.40
CA GLY A 482 14.87 2.82 -23.36
C GLY A 482 14.38 4.23 -23.05
N PRO A 483 13.30 4.70 -23.71
CA PRO A 483 12.77 6.05 -23.50
C PRO A 483 12.14 6.28 -22.13
N LEU A 484 11.75 5.21 -21.41
CA LEU A 484 11.14 5.28 -20.10
C LEU A 484 12.17 4.88 -19.03
N HIS A 485 12.64 5.87 -18.28
CA HIS A 485 13.58 5.67 -17.18
C HIS A 485 12.84 5.22 -15.90
N PRO A 486 13.45 4.39 -15.05
CA PRO A 486 12.89 4.12 -13.74
C PRO A 486 12.91 5.40 -12.89
N GLU A 487 11.94 5.54 -12.01
CA GLU A 487 11.99 6.49 -10.91
C GLU A 487 12.99 6.02 -9.85
N ASN A 488 13.22 6.83 -8.83
CA ASN A 488 14.22 6.57 -7.80
C ASN A 488 13.60 6.67 -6.42
N GLU A 489 13.97 5.76 -5.54
CA GLU A 489 13.72 5.89 -4.10
C GLU A 489 15.04 6.00 -3.35
N GLN A 490 15.07 6.80 -2.30
CA GLN A 490 16.26 7.03 -1.49
C GLN A 490 15.95 6.85 -0.01
N LEU A 491 16.66 5.92 0.63
CA LEU A 491 16.57 5.68 2.07
C LEU A 491 17.62 6.49 2.81
N ILE A 492 17.17 7.25 3.80
CA ILE A 492 17.96 8.19 4.58
C ILE A 492 17.92 7.77 6.06
N ASP A 493 19.06 7.69 6.71
CA ASP A 493 19.19 7.59 8.16
C ASP A 493 18.93 8.97 8.78
N ILE A 494 17.93 9.05 9.65
CA ILE A 494 17.55 10.26 10.36
C ILE A 494 17.69 10.11 11.89
N SER A 495 18.35 9.06 12.36
CA SER A 495 18.53 8.80 13.80
C SER A 495 19.42 9.85 14.48
N GLY A 496 20.32 10.51 13.74
CA GLY A 496 21.24 11.54 14.22
C GLY A 496 20.72 12.97 14.00
N GLU A 497 21.58 13.94 14.32
CA GLU A 497 21.34 15.35 13.98
C GLU A 497 21.35 15.58 12.48
N LYS A 498 22.32 14.96 11.79
CA LYS A 498 22.50 15.04 10.35
C LYS A 498 21.81 13.89 9.64
N MET A 499 21.15 14.21 8.55
CA MET A 499 20.62 13.23 7.63
C MET A 499 21.74 12.58 6.82
N ARG A 500 21.63 11.27 6.58
CA ARG A 500 22.62 10.51 5.83
C ARG A 500 21.95 9.56 4.83
N LEU A 501 22.23 9.74 3.54
CA LEU A 501 21.79 8.80 2.51
C LEU A 501 22.44 7.44 2.75
N ILE A 502 21.62 6.39 2.84
CA ILE A 502 22.07 5.01 3.06
C ILE A 502 22.02 4.22 1.76
N ARG A 503 20.91 4.36 1.05
CA ARG A 503 20.63 3.54 -0.12
C ARG A 503 19.84 4.33 -1.16
N GLU A 504 20.03 3.95 -2.41
CA GLU A 504 19.35 4.48 -3.57
C GLU A 504 19.01 3.32 -4.50
N ASP A 505 17.72 3.18 -4.85
CA ASP A 505 17.24 2.10 -5.69
C ASP A 505 16.35 2.62 -6.82
N PRO A 506 16.38 1.98 -8.00
CA PRO A 506 15.39 2.26 -9.01
C PRO A 506 14.03 1.78 -8.51
N ALA A 507 13.04 2.64 -8.58
CA ALA A 507 11.66 2.33 -8.29
C ALA A 507 10.89 2.20 -9.60
N TRP A 508 10.04 1.18 -9.71
CA TRP A 508 9.35 0.86 -10.93
C TRP A 508 8.01 0.14 -10.68
N PRO A 509 6.93 0.50 -11.36
CA PRO A 509 6.72 1.64 -12.27
C PRO A 509 6.59 2.96 -11.51
N GLU A 510 5.69 3.64 -11.15
CA GLU A 510 5.59 4.88 -10.41
C GLU A 510 5.12 4.62 -8.95
N PRO A 511 6.01 4.42 -7.96
CA PRO A 511 5.59 4.41 -6.58
C PRO A 511 5.19 5.82 -6.18
N HIS A 512 3.95 5.98 -5.75
CA HIS A 512 3.45 7.31 -5.45
C HIS A 512 3.61 7.65 -3.96
N ASP A 513 3.24 6.71 -3.09
CA ASP A 513 3.32 6.87 -1.64
C ASP A 513 3.77 5.58 -0.96
N PHE A 514 4.22 5.70 0.28
CA PHE A 514 4.68 4.58 1.09
C PHE A 514 4.54 4.87 2.57
N ILE A 515 4.34 3.80 3.35
CA ILE A 515 4.34 3.83 4.81
C ILE A 515 5.33 2.81 5.35
N ILE A 516 5.87 3.07 6.55
CA ILE A 516 6.91 2.24 7.18
C ILE A 516 6.46 1.81 8.58
N PHE A 517 6.27 0.49 8.74
CA PHE A 517 5.90 -0.14 10.02
C PHE A 517 7.09 -0.86 10.64
N ARG A 518 7.13 -0.93 11.95
CA ARG A 518 7.94 -1.97 12.61
C ARG A 518 7.41 -3.36 12.21
N ARG A 519 8.31 -4.25 11.79
CA ARG A 519 7.96 -5.60 11.32
C ARG A 519 7.15 -6.41 12.35
N ASP A 520 7.43 -6.25 13.64
CA ASP A 520 6.81 -7.01 14.72
C ASP A 520 5.35 -6.64 15.00
N ILE A 521 4.86 -5.52 14.46
CA ILE A 521 3.45 -5.12 14.52
C ILE A 521 2.59 -6.07 13.67
N ILE A 522 3.10 -6.48 12.51
CA ILE A 522 2.35 -7.33 11.57
C ILE A 522 2.53 -8.80 11.97
N LYS A 523 1.43 -9.46 12.30
CA LYS A 523 1.40 -10.89 12.65
C LYS A 523 1.02 -11.73 11.42
N ALA A 524 1.96 -11.83 10.48
CA ALA A 524 1.74 -12.57 9.25
C ALA A 524 1.52 -14.06 9.51
N LYS A 525 0.46 -14.63 8.92
CA LYS A 525 0.18 -16.05 8.94
C LYS A 525 1.12 -16.76 7.95
N GLN A 526 1.71 -17.85 8.38
CA GLN A 526 2.54 -18.71 7.53
C GLN A 526 1.73 -19.85 6.93
N VAL A 527 0.69 -20.29 7.62
CA VAL A 527 -0.21 -21.36 7.26
C VAL A 527 -1.63 -20.89 7.53
N TYR A 528 -2.53 -21.11 6.57
CA TYR A 528 -3.96 -20.79 6.74
C TYR A 528 -4.67 -21.86 7.60
N SER A 529 -5.97 -21.73 7.79
CA SER A 529 -6.82 -22.76 8.37
C SER A 529 -7.82 -23.24 7.33
N LEU A 530 -7.93 -24.54 7.10
CA LEU A 530 -8.94 -25.11 6.20
C LEU A 530 -10.38 -24.72 6.59
N ASP A 531 -10.60 -24.41 7.88
CA ASP A 531 -11.91 -23.99 8.37
C ASP A 531 -12.31 -22.58 7.89
N ASP A 532 -11.35 -21.78 7.45
CA ASP A 532 -11.61 -20.46 6.86
C ASP A 532 -12.19 -20.58 5.43
N PHE A 533 -12.14 -21.79 4.81
CA PHE A 533 -12.54 -22.01 3.43
C PHE A 533 -13.73 -22.98 3.32
N PRO A 534 -14.95 -22.50 3.08
CA PRO A 534 -16.16 -23.35 3.01
C PRO A 534 -16.11 -24.44 1.93
N LEU A 535 -15.33 -24.22 0.86
CA LEU A 535 -15.18 -25.16 -0.25
C LEU A 535 -14.05 -26.16 -0.07
N ALA A 536 -13.30 -26.11 1.03
CA ALA A 536 -12.11 -26.92 1.25
C ALA A 536 -12.38 -28.42 1.15
N THR A 537 -11.52 -29.12 0.40
CA THR A 537 -11.42 -30.58 0.38
C THR A 537 -10.50 -30.99 1.53
N LYS A 538 -11.09 -31.36 2.68
CA LYS A 538 -10.35 -31.56 3.94
C LYS A 538 -9.54 -32.86 4.01
N LYS A 539 -9.82 -33.82 3.13
CA LYS A 539 -9.12 -35.10 3.05
C LYS A 539 -8.74 -35.43 1.60
N ALA A 540 -7.62 -36.10 1.45
CA ALA A 540 -7.12 -36.51 0.13
C ALA A 540 -8.11 -37.40 -0.65
N GLU A 541 -8.77 -38.33 0.04
CA GLU A 541 -9.77 -39.27 -0.51
C GLU A 541 -11.07 -38.58 -0.96
N ASP A 542 -11.34 -37.36 -0.55
CA ASP A 542 -12.50 -36.58 -0.99
C ASP A 542 -12.27 -35.87 -2.34
N SER A 543 -11.09 -36.07 -2.95
CA SER A 543 -10.81 -35.63 -4.33
C SER A 543 -11.63 -36.44 -5.34
N GLY A 544 -12.21 -35.76 -6.33
CA GLY A 544 -13.03 -36.44 -7.33
C GLY A 544 -13.84 -35.49 -8.20
N VAL A 545 -14.71 -36.10 -9.03
CA VAL A 545 -15.53 -35.40 -10.02
C VAL A 545 -17.01 -35.60 -9.70
N GLU A 546 -17.74 -34.52 -9.54
CA GLU A 546 -19.20 -34.53 -9.45
C GLU A 546 -19.77 -33.86 -10.69
N ARG A 547 -20.76 -34.55 -11.32
CA ARG A 547 -21.42 -34.06 -12.54
C ARG A 547 -22.92 -33.89 -12.34
N LYS A 548 -23.43 -32.70 -12.70
CA LYS A 548 -24.87 -32.39 -12.75
C LYS A 548 -25.20 -31.79 -14.12
N GLY A 549 -25.59 -32.65 -15.05
CA GLY A 549 -25.77 -32.26 -16.46
C GLY A 549 -24.43 -31.86 -17.09
N ASN A 550 -24.35 -30.62 -17.61
CA ASN A 550 -23.12 -30.04 -18.15
C ASN A 550 -22.29 -29.24 -17.09
N LYS A 551 -22.76 -29.16 -15.87
CA LYS A 551 -21.99 -28.56 -14.77
C LYS A 551 -21.18 -29.64 -14.08
N VAL A 552 -19.86 -29.42 -14.02
CA VAL A 552 -18.91 -30.37 -13.45
C VAL A 552 -18.09 -29.70 -12.37
N THR A 553 -18.12 -30.25 -11.17
CA THR A 553 -17.25 -29.86 -10.07
C THR A 553 -16.12 -30.85 -9.90
N VAL A 554 -14.90 -30.40 -9.97
CA VAL A 554 -13.68 -31.21 -9.77
C VAL A 554 -13.02 -30.76 -8.49
N ARG A 555 -12.96 -31.63 -7.49
CA ARG A 555 -12.25 -31.39 -6.22
C ARG A 555 -10.89 -32.03 -6.27
N ILE A 556 -9.85 -31.23 -6.01
CA ILE A 556 -8.46 -31.68 -6.01
C ILE A 556 -7.82 -31.26 -4.69
N ALA A 557 -7.43 -32.24 -3.89
CA ALA A 557 -6.50 -31.99 -2.79
C ALA A 557 -5.07 -32.05 -3.34
N SER A 558 -4.21 -31.14 -2.91
CA SER A 558 -2.77 -31.16 -3.20
C SER A 558 -1.98 -31.45 -1.94
N TYR A 559 -0.88 -32.12 -2.12
CA TYR A 559 0.01 -32.61 -1.07
C TYR A 559 1.38 -32.83 -1.70
N ALA A 560 2.42 -32.13 -1.25
CA ALA A 560 3.71 -32.22 -1.93
C ALA A 560 4.22 -33.67 -1.98
N PRO A 561 4.61 -34.22 -3.14
CA PRO A 561 4.66 -33.62 -4.48
C PRO A 561 3.50 -34.06 -5.40
N GLN A 562 2.27 -34.15 -4.96
CA GLN A 562 1.17 -34.75 -5.72
C GLN A 562 -0.12 -33.92 -5.70
N TYR A 563 -0.84 -33.95 -6.84
CA TYR A 563 -2.29 -33.76 -6.85
C TYR A 563 -2.96 -35.10 -6.60
N GLN A 564 -3.92 -35.16 -5.69
CA GLN A 564 -4.56 -36.43 -5.31
C GLN A 564 -5.47 -37.00 -6.40
N LEU A 565 -5.90 -36.19 -7.37
CA LEU A 565 -6.62 -36.62 -8.55
C LEU A 565 -5.67 -36.57 -9.77
N GLN A 566 -5.14 -37.72 -10.17
CA GLN A 566 -4.13 -37.85 -11.22
C GLN A 566 -4.68 -37.72 -12.64
N GLU A 567 -5.98 -37.95 -12.81
CA GLU A 567 -6.69 -37.89 -14.10
C GLU A 567 -8.17 -37.67 -13.87
N PHE A 568 -8.80 -36.88 -14.73
CA PHE A 568 -10.26 -36.77 -14.79
C PHE A 568 -10.75 -36.47 -16.21
N LYS A 569 -12.03 -36.81 -16.45
CA LYS A 569 -12.66 -36.72 -17.76
C LYS A 569 -13.79 -35.71 -17.77
N LEU A 570 -13.82 -34.92 -18.83
CA LEU A 570 -14.83 -33.92 -19.14
C LEU A 570 -15.39 -34.16 -20.54
N LYS A 571 -16.51 -33.52 -20.86
CA LYS A 571 -17.04 -33.43 -22.21
C LYS A 571 -16.88 -32.03 -22.76
N LYS A 572 -16.67 -31.92 -24.06
CA LYS A 572 -16.67 -30.62 -24.73
C LYS A 572 -17.97 -29.86 -24.45
N GLY A 573 -17.88 -28.66 -23.96
CA GLY A 573 -19.01 -27.81 -23.60
C GLY A 573 -19.39 -27.81 -22.11
N ASP A 574 -18.75 -28.66 -21.30
CA ASP A 574 -18.94 -28.66 -19.86
C ASP A 574 -18.54 -27.29 -19.26
N GLU A 575 -19.34 -26.81 -18.30
CA GLU A 575 -19.01 -25.74 -17.40
C GLU A 575 -18.34 -26.35 -16.16
N VAL A 576 -17.04 -26.13 -16.03
CA VAL A 576 -16.19 -26.82 -15.06
C VAL A 576 -15.78 -25.88 -13.96
N THR A 577 -16.03 -26.26 -12.72
CA THR A 577 -15.46 -25.60 -11.54
C THR A 577 -14.43 -26.52 -10.89
N ILE A 578 -13.16 -26.14 -10.94
CA ILE A 578 -12.10 -26.83 -10.20
C ILE A 578 -11.92 -26.14 -8.86
N ILE A 579 -11.91 -26.91 -7.78
CA ILE A 579 -11.65 -26.50 -6.41
C ILE A 579 -10.36 -27.18 -5.99
N LEU A 580 -9.30 -26.39 -5.79
CA LEU A 580 -8.01 -26.86 -5.34
C LEU A 580 -7.80 -26.50 -3.88
N THR A 581 -7.47 -27.49 -3.05
CA THR A 581 -7.12 -27.32 -1.64
C THR A 581 -5.71 -27.81 -1.39
N ASN A 582 -4.86 -26.97 -0.84
CA ASN A 582 -3.54 -27.36 -0.36
C ASN A 582 -3.64 -27.93 1.07
N LEU A 583 -3.34 -29.22 1.24
CA LEU A 583 -3.38 -29.90 2.54
C LEU A 583 -2.05 -29.84 3.31
N ASP A 584 -0.98 -29.34 2.70
CA ASP A 584 0.28 -29.17 3.41
C ASP A 584 0.12 -28.20 4.58
N ASN A 585 0.70 -28.57 5.72
CA ASN A 585 0.69 -27.80 6.95
C ASN A 585 2.13 -27.42 7.33
N VAL A 586 2.89 -26.94 6.35
CA VAL A 586 4.28 -26.53 6.49
C VAL A 586 4.44 -25.14 5.86
N GLU A 587 5.12 -24.26 6.56
CA GLU A 587 5.43 -22.91 6.06
C GLU A 587 6.05 -22.98 4.66
N ASP A 588 5.68 -22.03 3.81
CA ASP A 588 6.19 -21.88 2.43
C ASP A 588 5.88 -23.03 1.45
N LEU A 589 5.15 -24.06 1.81
CA LEU A 589 4.71 -25.10 0.88
C LEU A 589 3.52 -24.64 0.03
N THR A 590 3.72 -23.59 -0.72
CA THR A 590 2.76 -23.08 -1.71
C THR A 590 2.82 -23.93 -2.97
N HIS A 591 1.66 -24.29 -3.51
CA HIS A 591 1.53 -24.96 -4.81
C HIS A 591 0.98 -24.01 -5.86
N GLY A 592 1.51 -24.12 -7.07
CA GLY A 592 0.90 -23.52 -8.25
C GLY A 592 -0.07 -24.48 -8.91
N PHE A 593 -0.94 -23.97 -9.77
CA PHE A 593 -1.88 -24.76 -10.57
C PHE A 593 -2.05 -24.11 -11.94
N GLY A 594 -1.51 -24.72 -12.95
CA GLY A 594 -1.64 -24.28 -14.33
C GLY A 594 -2.30 -25.35 -15.20
N ILE A 595 -3.24 -24.95 -16.07
CA ILE A 595 -3.84 -25.82 -17.08
C ILE A 595 -3.39 -25.37 -18.46
N GLU A 596 -2.65 -26.22 -19.15
CA GLU A 596 -2.17 -25.91 -20.50
C GLU A 596 -3.32 -25.57 -21.46
N LYS A 597 -3.13 -24.51 -22.26
CA LYS A 597 -4.07 -24.05 -23.30
C LYS A 597 -5.43 -23.54 -22.81
N TYR A 598 -5.61 -23.36 -21.48
CA TYR A 598 -6.84 -22.83 -20.89
C TYR A 598 -6.69 -21.46 -20.26
N ASP A 599 -5.49 -20.87 -20.29
CA ASP A 599 -5.20 -19.56 -19.69
C ASP A 599 -5.58 -19.49 -18.20
N ILE A 600 -5.29 -20.57 -17.49
CA ILE A 600 -5.57 -20.74 -16.07
C ILE A 600 -4.27 -20.98 -15.34
N GLN A 601 -3.94 -20.07 -14.45
CA GLN A 601 -2.84 -20.19 -13.51
C GLN A 601 -3.19 -19.48 -12.20
N PHE A 602 -2.91 -20.14 -11.07
CA PHE A 602 -3.02 -19.53 -9.74
C PHE A 602 -2.17 -20.29 -8.72
N ILE A 603 -1.99 -19.74 -7.54
CA ILE A 603 -1.30 -20.40 -6.43
C ILE A 603 -2.26 -20.64 -5.28
N VAL A 604 -1.98 -21.67 -4.48
CA VAL A 604 -2.64 -21.98 -3.20
C VAL A 604 -1.56 -22.13 -2.12
N ASN A 605 -1.67 -21.31 -1.09
CA ASN A 605 -0.76 -21.35 0.06
C ASN A 605 -1.07 -22.56 0.97
N PRO A 606 -0.22 -22.89 1.95
CA PRO A 606 -0.50 -23.98 2.88
C PRO A 606 -1.85 -23.83 3.57
N GLN A 607 -2.68 -24.87 3.54
CA GLN A 607 -4.05 -24.92 4.08
C GLN A 607 -5.03 -23.92 3.45
N GLU A 608 -4.75 -23.43 2.22
CA GLU A 608 -5.63 -22.55 1.46
C GLU A 608 -6.47 -23.34 0.45
N THR A 609 -7.64 -22.79 0.10
CA THR A 609 -8.50 -23.29 -0.98
C THR A 609 -8.85 -22.17 -1.93
N LYS A 610 -8.65 -22.40 -3.22
CA LYS A 610 -9.09 -21.51 -4.31
C LYS A 610 -9.86 -22.29 -5.37
N SER A 611 -10.67 -21.59 -6.13
CA SER A 611 -11.46 -22.20 -7.20
C SER A 611 -11.40 -21.40 -8.51
N VAL A 612 -11.62 -22.09 -9.62
CA VAL A 612 -11.73 -21.49 -10.95
C VAL A 612 -12.86 -22.12 -11.73
N THR A 613 -13.63 -21.30 -12.44
CA THR A 613 -14.71 -21.78 -13.32
C THR A 613 -14.41 -21.42 -14.78
N PHE A 614 -14.50 -22.39 -15.66
CA PHE A 614 -14.26 -22.23 -17.09
C PHE A 614 -15.10 -23.18 -17.94
N LYS A 615 -15.11 -22.96 -19.25
CA LYS A 615 -15.77 -23.86 -20.22
C LYS A 615 -14.74 -24.79 -20.85
N ALA A 616 -15.00 -26.09 -20.82
CA ALA A 616 -14.18 -27.09 -21.51
C ALA A 616 -14.51 -27.07 -23.03
N ASP A 617 -13.90 -26.15 -23.76
CA ASP A 617 -14.19 -25.87 -25.18
C ASP A 617 -13.30 -26.60 -26.19
N LYS A 618 -12.19 -27.20 -25.72
CA LYS A 618 -11.17 -27.89 -26.55
C LYS A 618 -11.15 -29.36 -26.25
N VAL A 619 -11.29 -30.20 -27.27
CA VAL A 619 -11.12 -31.67 -27.17
C VAL A 619 -9.63 -32.00 -27.12
N GLY A 620 -9.23 -32.91 -26.22
CA GLY A 620 -7.83 -33.33 -26.08
C GLY A 620 -7.44 -33.71 -24.67
N VAL A 621 -6.16 -33.98 -24.50
CA VAL A 621 -5.51 -34.22 -23.20
C VAL A 621 -4.70 -32.95 -22.82
N PHE A 622 -4.98 -32.41 -21.67
CA PHE A 622 -4.35 -31.20 -21.17
C PHE A 622 -3.65 -31.50 -19.86
N TRP A 623 -2.36 -31.17 -19.79
CA TRP A 623 -1.62 -31.32 -18.56
C TRP A 623 -2.00 -30.19 -17.58
N ILE A 624 -2.15 -30.59 -16.34
CA ILE A 624 -2.20 -29.75 -15.18
C ILE A 624 -0.89 -29.96 -14.44
N TYR A 625 -0.22 -28.87 -14.05
CA TYR A 625 1.07 -28.97 -13.39
C TYR A 625 1.24 -27.88 -12.32
N CYS A 626 2.10 -28.15 -11.35
CA CYS A 626 2.46 -27.18 -10.34
C CYS A 626 3.39 -26.14 -10.95
N THR A 627 2.97 -24.88 -10.93
CA THR A 627 3.72 -23.74 -11.51
C THR A 627 4.66 -23.07 -10.49
N HIS A 628 4.64 -23.52 -9.23
CA HIS A 628 5.40 -22.94 -8.13
C HIS A 628 6.33 -24.01 -7.52
N PHE A 629 7.64 -23.74 -7.48
CA PHE A 629 8.60 -24.72 -6.97
C PHE A 629 8.35 -25.00 -5.48
N CYS A 630 7.84 -26.18 -5.17
CA CYS A 630 7.40 -26.58 -3.84
C CYS A 630 8.22 -27.71 -3.22
N HIS A 631 8.83 -28.59 -4.04
CA HIS A 631 9.52 -29.81 -3.58
C HIS A 631 10.58 -30.28 -4.59
N ALA A 632 11.53 -31.12 -4.18
CA ALA A 632 12.55 -31.68 -5.07
C ALA A 632 11.93 -32.47 -6.26
N LEU A 633 10.76 -33.08 -6.08
CA LEU A 633 9.98 -33.73 -7.12
C LEU A 633 8.88 -32.84 -7.70
N HIS A 634 9.07 -31.53 -7.70
CA HIS A 634 8.11 -30.55 -8.20
C HIS A 634 7.62 -30.84 -9.63
N LEU A 635 8.51 -31.30 -10.53
CA LEU A 635 8.18 -31.62 -11.91
C LEU A 635 7.22 -32.82 -12.04
N GLU A 636 7.12 -33.66 -11.02
CA GLU A 636 6.21 -34.79 -10.97
C GLU A 636 4.80 -34.44 -10.44
N MET A 637 4.65 -33.23 -9.89
CA MET A 637 3.37 -32.72 -9.39
C MET A 637 2.50 -32.26 -10.55
N ARG A 638 1.77 -33.24 -11.16
CA ARG A 638 0.95 -33.06 -12.36
C ARG A 638 -0.27 -33.97 -12.38
N SER A 639 -1.26 -33.59 -13.17
CA SER A 639 -2.51 -34.34 -13.42
C SER A 639 -2.91 -34.19 -14.87
N ARG A 640 -3.85 -35.00 -15.35
CA ARG A 640 -4.35 -34.95 -16.72
C ARG A 640 -5.84 -34.63 -16.75
N MET A 641 -6.19 -33.56 -17.43
CA MET A 641 -7.57 -33.27 -17.81
C MET A 641 -7.83 -33.76 -19.21
N ILE A 642 -8.78 -34.71 -19.38
CA ILE A 642 -9.16 -35.26 -20.66
C ILE A 642 -10.52 -34.69 -21.03
N VAL A 643 -10.61 -34.00 -22.16
CA VAL A 643 -11.86 -33.46 -22.70
C VAL A 643 -12.27 -34.32 -23.91
N GLU A 644 -13.31 -35.08 -23.75
CA GLU A 644 -13.91 -35.92 -24.80
C GLU A 644 -14.85 -35.11 -25.69
N ALA A 645 -15.09 -35.54 -26.94
CA ALA A 645 -15.94 -34.84 -27.92
C ALA A 645 -17.42 -34.80 -27.50
#